data_b6e11fa366b80b97e6185743d0e27d21
#
_entry.id   b6e11fa366b80b97e6185743d0e27d21
#
_cell.length_a   1.000
_cell.length_b   1.000
_cell.length_c   1.000
_cell.angle_alpha   90.00
_cell.angle_beta   90.00
_cell.angle_gamma   90.00
#
_symmetry.space_group_name_H-M   'P 1'
#
loop_
_entity.id
_entity.type
_entity.pdbx_description
1 polymer ?
#
loop_
_entity_poly.entity_id
_entity_poly.type
_entity_poly.pdbx_seq_one_letter_code
_entity_poly.pdbx_strand_id
1 'polypeptide(L)'
;MQSYLSCQDTLLRTPPGPPAQVLTEGTVLAGRFELRRFIARGGMGVVYEAEDRMLRARVAVKVLLGALPDAQERIRREVLLARAVAHPNVCRVYELFAHAGEQGELLFLVMELLDGETLTAAIGRRGRFLPDEAEPLLGQMAAALGAAHAHGVLHRDFKSSNVLLVRRPDGSTRVVVTDFGVARAVRDGQRVLTCTGSYVGTPAYMAPEQASGSPLGPAADVYALGVVAYEMLTGELPFADTPLGPGAARARTSPPDLDQRTPDLPERWRRALTRALAPSVDDRCPTPDDFVRLLEGQRVRTAGMRRRVRRALGLAAGCVLALAFGGSTAGVVRHHLFSRSSLAASTPSTWAPADPSAARIWRTALQKLDAADNMGAAAAFRQVTALAPEFVLARTELAHALDRAGFSAEARDTARFAFEAAGRLPEQQRMAVEAEHRALSGEQERAAGLWGTLFDLYPTDVRLGVRLASVQTGDARRATLVRLQRLPTTPLEATAVDWVAYAIAFDDGQLALADAALARVADRARALGLPTLEAAAAFERAAVALEREDTDAADRLHADAMRAGAGSEWAWRAAKDRAITLRYDRPLREVSAWLQQAVDGARKAGDARLLADVLWDMSPLQLSRGNVTEAEAAAQEAEALDRPRPPEARSRGALSRMYQWREQSRIRFARGALVDAARLAEQAQEENVRVEDKGFRVLPYLAEILRAQGKSQRAADLLAGAINEKGLPTFIQGRVLVQRANVLLDLGRVTEARKLFEAARPAHRTRYDEAFAALVQARLLRHEGRPSAARLEALRASNVAESNGFFEPALLAQLELARDELALGVDPRPRVLTTRDRAATAGVVPLRLEAELALGEVLARKPGGASRALAELQREAQARGFLRIATSARQLSQQAVAPRNPAGLSALTRR
;
A
#
# COMPACT_ATOMS: atom_id res chain seq x y z
N MET A 1 -2.07 26.01 27.83
CA MET A 1 -0.61 25.91 27.88
C MET A 1 -0.08 24.59 28.46
N GLN A 2 -0.94 23.71 28.97
CA GLN A 2 -0.57 22.36 29.47
C GLN A 2 -0.89 21.20 28.51
N SER A 3 -1.60 21.43 27.41
CA SER A 3 -1.95 20.39 26.43
C SER A 3 -0.96 20.27 25.25
N TYR A 4 -0.03 21.20 25.08
CA TYR A 4 0.95 21.19 23.99
C TYR A 4 2.24 20.41 24.30
N LEU A 5 2.58 20.23 25.58
CA LEU A 5 3.73 19.42 26.01
C LEU A 5 3.47 17.90 25.94
N SER A 6 2.20 17.50 25.88
CA SER A 6 1.83 16.07 25.79
C SER A 6 1.97 15.47 24.40
N CYS A 7 1.96 16.30 23.33
CA CYS A 7 2.14 15.80 21.96
C CYS A 7 3.60 15.63 21.53
N GLN A 8 4.53 16.37 22.12
CA GLN A 8 5.97 16.21 21.81
C GLN A 8 6.59 15.04 22.57
N ASP A 9 6.13 14.76 23.78
CA ASP A 9 6.59 13.60 24.56
C ASP A 9 6.05 12.25 24.01
N THR A 10 4.93 12.26 23.29
CA THR A 10 4.34 11.04 22.69
C THR A 10 5.05 10.67 21.37
N LEU A 11 5.70 11.61 20.68
CA LEU A 11 6.49 11.34 19.48
C LEU A 11 7.92 10.84 19.78
N LEU A 12 8.37 10.94 21.05
CA LEU A 12 9.69 10.49 21.51
C LEU A 12 9.65 9.17 22.29
N ARG A 13 8.46 8.57 22.51
CA ARG A 13 8.31 7.26 23.15
C ARG A 13 7.82 6.21 22.17
N THR A 14 8.61 5.94 21.14
CA THR A 14 8.61 4.62 20.53
C THR A 14 9.30 3.69 21.53
N PRO A 15 8.70 2.56 21.94
CA PRO A 15 9.44 1.56 22.70
C PRO A 15 10.63 1.13 21.85
N PRO A 16 11.81 0.89 22.44
CA PRO A 16 12.98 0.47 21.70
C PRO A 16 12.65 -0.90 21.07
N GLY A 17 12.61 -0.92 19.72
CA GLY A 17 12.98 -2.13 19.01
C GLY A 17 14.37 -2.56 19.47
N PRO A 18 14.82 -3.81 19.24
CA PRO A 18 16.14 -4.24 19.67
C PRO A 18 17.13 -3.19 19.20
N PRO A 19 18.08 -2.73 20.04
CA PRO A 19 18.87 -1.57 19.74
C PRO A 19 19.66 -1.85 18.46
N ALA A 20 19.28 -1.21 17.35
CA ALA A 20 20.26 -0.93 16.34
C ALA A 20 21.33 -0.14 17.11
N GLN A 21 22.49 -0.74 17.33
CA GLN A 21 23.49 -0.26 18.25
C GLN A 21 23.74 1.23 17.98
N VAL A 22 23.32 2.06 18.90
CA VAL A 22 23.80 3.43 19.00
C VAL A 22 25.30 3.24 19.22
N LEU A 23 26.11 3.65 18.24
CA LEU A 23 27.55 3.55 18.36
C LEU A 23 27.94 4.33 19.62
N THR A 24 28.76 3.74 20.44
CA THR A 24 29.17 4.37 21.71
C THR A 24 30.15 5.50 21.47
N GLU A 25 30.13 6.51 22.33
CA GLU A 25 31.17 7.56 22.37
C GLU A 25 32.54 6.90 22.47
N GLY A 26 33.52 7.45 21.76
CA GLY A 26 34.85 6.87 21.63
C GLY A 26 35.01 5.86 20.49
N THR A 27 33.94 5.43 19.85
CA THR A 27 34.02 4.56 18.64
C THR A 27 34.76 5.30 17.53
N VAL A 28 35.73 4.63 16.89
CA VAL A 28 36.51 5.20 15.80
C VAL A 28 36.06 4.59 14.46
N LEU A 29 35.44 5.39 13.61
CA LEU A 29 34.98 4.97 12.30
C LEU A 29 36.08 5.18 11.25
N ALA A 30 36.26 4.22 10.35
CA ALA A 30 37.28 4.20 9.29
C ALA A 30 38.71 4.51 9.80
N GLY A 31 39.03 4.21 11.06
CA GLY A 31 40.30 4.51 11.68
C GLY A 31 40.64 6.01 11.87
N ARG A 32 39.67 6.90 11.56
CA ARG A 32 39.89 8.36 11.47
C ARG A 32 38.93 9.19 12.29
N PHE A 33 37.64 8.86 12.32
CA PHE A 33 36.59 9.71 12.91
C PHE A 33 36.18 9.14 14.27
N GLU A 34 36.56 9.81 15.34
CA GLU A 34 36.21 9.43 16.71
C GLU A 34 34.91 10.09 17.13
N LEU A 35 33.89 9.28 17.41
CA LEU A 35 32.58 9.77 17.88
C LEU A 35 32.72 10.38 19.29
N ARG A 36 32.28 11.64 19.43
CA ARG A 36 32.36 12.38 20.68
C ARG A 36 31.03 12.49 21.38
N ARG A 37 29.96 12.72 20.65
CA ARG A 37 28.63 12.98 21.22
C ARG A 37 27.54 12.65 20.23
N PHE A 38 26.46 12.02 20.72
CA PHE A 38 25.23 11.87 19.98
C PHE A 38 24.55 13.24 19.77
N ILE A 39 24.14 13.57 18.55
CA ILE A 39 23.42 14.81 18.22
C ILE A 39 21.92 14.53 17.99
N ALA A 40 21.60 13.66 17.06
CA ALA A 40 20.20 13.42 16.67
C ALA A 40 20.02 12.06 16.04
N ARG A 41 18.78 11.53 16.12
CA ARG A 41 18.34 10.33 15.38
C ARG A 41 17.17 10.70 14.47
N GLY A 42 17.27 10.36 13.20
CA GLY A 42 16.21 10.54 12.21
C GLY A 42 15.86 9.22 11.53
N GLY A 43 14.84 9.23 10.69
CA GLY A 43 14.38 8.03 9.97
C GLY A 43 15.42 7.42 9.01
N MET A 44 16.52 8.10 8.71
CA MET A 44 17.56 7.68 7.76
C MET A 44 18.89 7.38 8.40
N GLY A 45 19.07 7.71 9.67
CA GLY A 45 20.35 7.54 10.30
C GLY A 45 20.48 8.25 11.64
N VAL A 46 21.65 8.11 12.20
CA VAL A 46 22.02 8.69 13.46
C VAL A 46 23.18 9.68 13.22
N VAL A 47 23.05 10.89 13.75
CA VAL A 47 24.06 11.94 13.62
C VAL A 47 24.85 12.08 14.92
N TYR A 48 26.17 12.08 14.80
CA TYR A 48 27.12 12.26 15.90
C TYR A 48 28.03 13.47 15.62
N GLU A 49 28.41 14.13 16.64
CA GLU A 49 29.61 14.95 16.65
C GLU A 49 30.82 14.02 16.71
N ALA A 50 31.82 14.25 15.86
CA ALA A 50 33.03 13.46 15.81
C ALA A 50 34.25 14.36 15.64
N GLU A 51 35.43 13.86 16.06
CA GLU A 51 36.70 14.45 15.79
C GLU A 51 37.40 13.71 14.65
N ASP A 52 37.75 14.44 13.60
CA ASP A 52 38.68 13.96 12.58
C ASP A 52 40.09 13.93 13.16
N ARG A 53 40.60 12.77 13.53
CA ARG A 53 41.93 12.59 14.16
C ARG A 53 43.10 13.02 13.25
N MET A 54 42.90 13.00 11.92
CA MET A 54 43.93 13.44 10.95
C MET A 54 44.00 14.97 10.88
N LEU A 55 42.83 15.61 10.75
CA LEU A 55 42.76 17.07 10.59
C LEU A 55 42.64 17.82 11.93
N ARG A 56 42.43 17.10 13.04
CA ARG A 56 42.16 17.66 14.38
C ARG A 56 41.00 18.66 14.34
N ALA A 57 39.94 18.32 13.60
CA ALA A 57 38.81 19.19 13.37
C ALA A 57 37.50 18.48 13.78
N ARG A 58 36.58 19.26 14.31
CA ARG A 58 35.21 18.74 14.63
C ARG A 58 34.37 18.66 13.38
N VAL A 59 33.70 17.56 13.21
CA VAL A 59 32.81 17.27 12.08
C VAL A 59 31.51 16.64 12.58
N ALA A 60 30.46 16.66 11.75
CA ALA A 60 29.29 15.85 11.95
C ALA A 60 29.40 14.55 11.13
N VAL A 61 29.08 13.42 11.77
CA VAL A 61 29.08 12.11 11.16
C VAL A 61 27.64 11.57 11.17
N LYS A 62 27.05 11.37 9.99
CA LYS A 62 25.72 10.77 9.83
C LYS A 62 25.84 9.32 9.40
N VAL A 63 25.56 8.41 10.31
CA VAL A 63 25.55 6.96 10.08
C VAL A 63 24.23 6.60 9.40
N LEU A 64 24.30 5.98 8.22
CA LEU A 64 23.14 5.60 7.43
C LEU A 64 22.63 4.24 7.88
N LEU A 65 21.35 4.14 8.29
CA LEU A 65 20.72 2.92 8.73
C LEU A 65 20.00 2.24 7.55
N GLY A 66 20.19 0.92 7.39
CA GLY A 66 19.44 0.11 6.41
C GLY A 66 19.87 0.27 4.95
N ALA A 67 21.11 0.73 4.68
CA ALA A 67 21.66 0.74 3.33
C ALA A 67 21.89 -0.70 2.86
N LEU A 68 21.01 -1.20 1.97
CA LEU A 68 21.20 -2.48 1.30
C LEU A 68 22.37 -2.41 0.30
N PRO A 69 23.09 -3.51 0.02
CA PRO A 69 24.19 -3.54 -0.94
C PRO A 69 23.84 -2.90 -2.29
N ASP A 70 22.65 -3.14 -2.81
CA ASP A 70 22.17 -2.59 -4.09
C ASP A 70 21.88 -1.07 -4.05
N ALA A 71 21.76 -0.46 -2.86
CA ALA A 71 21.55 0.97 -2.69
C ALA A 71 22.86 1.75 -2.62
N GLN A 72 24.00 1.12 -2.39
CA GLN A 72 25.28 1.80 -2.18
C GLN A 72 25.72 2.66 -3.36
N GLU A 73 25.57 2.18 -4.59
CA GLU A 73 25.96 2.92 -5.80
C GLU A 73 25.07 4.14 -6.03
N ARG A 74 23.77 4.02 -5.73
CA ARG A 74 22.82 5.15 -5.78
C ARG A 74 23.15 6.20 -4.72
N ILE A 75 23.44 5.77 -3.49
CA ILE A 75 23.84 6.66 -2.41
C ILE A 75 25.11 7.41 -2.80
N ARG A 76 26.11 6.72 -3.36
CA ARG A 76 27.34 7.34 -3.85
C ARG A 76 27.06 8.42 -4.90
N ARG A 77 26.18 8.15 -5.86
CA ARG A 77 25.80 9.08 -6.92
C ARG A 77 25.09 10.33 -6.38
N GLU A 78 24.12 10.16 -5.49
CA GLU A 78 23.39 11.28 -4.86
C GLU A 78 24.33 12.12 -3.95
N VAL A 79 25.22 11.46 -3.22
CA VAL A 79 26.23 12.15 -2.39
C VAL A 79 27.21 12.95 -3.26
N LEU A 80 27.64 12.41 -4.41
CA LEU A 80 28.50 13.15 -5.36
C LEU A 80 27.81 14.39 -5.89
N LEU A 81 26.52 14.32 -6.18
CA LEU A 81 25.72 15.46 -6.63
C LEU A 81 25.53 16.49 -5.51
N ALA A 82 25.21 16.05 -4.29
CA ALA A 82 25.06 16.93 -3.13
C ALA A 82 26.38 17.64 -2.78
N ARG A 83 27.53 16.96 -2.92
CA ARG A 83 28.87 17.52 -2.69
C ARG A 83 29.23 18.64 -3.67
N ALA A 84 28.67 18.59 -4.89
CA ALA A 84 28.92 19.61 -5.91
C ALA A 84 28.23 20.96 -5.58
N VAL A 85 27.24 20.97 -4.68
CA VAL A 85 26.52 22.18 -4.29
C VAL A 85 27.31 22.93 -3.23
N ALA A 86 28.05 23.96 -3.65
CA ALA A 86 28.81 24.82 -2.73
C ALA A 86 28.06 26.15 -2.55
N HIS A 87 27.34 26.31 -1.43
CA HIS A 87 26.58 27.52 -1.11
C HIS A 87 26.57 27.78 0.40
N PRO A 88 26.65 29.05 0.87
CA PRO A 88 26.72 29.36 2.31
C PRO A 88 25.48 28.86 3.09
N ASN A 89 24.33 28.72 2.45
CA ASN A 89 23.11 28.26 3.06
C ASN A 89 22.82 26.75 2.85
N VAL A 90 23.78 25.98 2.32
CA VAL A 90 23.71 24.52 2.15
C VAL A 90 24.72 23.87 3.09
N CYS A 91 24.32 22.86 3.85
CA CYS A 91 25.23 22.08 4.69
C CYS A 91 26.28 21.38 3.82
N ARG A 92 27.55 21.62 4.09
CA ARG A 92 28.63 21.06 3.27
C ARG A 92 28.83 19.58 3.60
N VAL A 93 28.66 18.74 2.60
CA VAL A 93 29.02 17.32 2.67
C VAL A 93 30.47 17.17 2.23
N TYR A 94 31.30 16.57 3.09
CA TYR A 94 32.72 16.37 2.81
C TYR A 94 32.94 15.08 2.04
N GLU A 95 32.48 13.94 2.59
CA GLU A 95 32.74 12.64 1.99
C GLU A 95 31.81 11.53 2.53
N LEU A 96 31.67 10.43 1.75
CA LEU A 96 31.01 9.19 2.15
C LEU A 96 32.06 8.12 2.40
N PHE A 97 31.99 7.49 3.56
CA PHE A 97 32.89 6.42 3.99
C PHE A 97 32.12 5.12 4.23
N ALA A 98 32.88 4.02 4.10
CA ALA A 98 32.46 2.72 4.55
C ALA A 98 33.32 2.27 5.73
N HIS A 99 32.71 1.65 6.73
CA HIS A 99 33.39 1.06 7.88
C HIS A 99 32.98 -0.39 8.03
N ALA A 100 33.94 -1.29 8.07
CA ALA A 100 33.70 -2.71 8.34
C ALA A 100 33.47 -2.90 9.85
N GLY A 101 32.22 -3.17 10.25
CA GLY A 101 31.84 -3.48 11.62
C GLY A 101 31.55 -4.96 11.82
N GLU A 102 31.39 -5.39 13.06
CA GLU A 102 31.09 -6.80 13.40
C GLU A 102 29.78 -7.34 12.78
N GLN A 103 28.85 -6.46 12.40
CA GLN A 103 27.54 -6.80 11.81
C GLN A 103 27.44 -6.49 10.31
N GLY A 104 28.56 -6.22 9.63
CA GLY A 104 28.60 -5.88 8.21
C GLY A 104 29.16 -4.47 7.94
N GLU A 105 29.15 -4.09 6.66
CA GLU A 105 29.63 -2.79 6.21
C GLU A 105 28.65 -1.67 6.58
N LEU A 106 29.15 -0.65 7.26
CA LEU A 106 28.39 0.52 7.73
C LEU A 106 28.78 1.73 6.89
N LEU A 107 27.82 2.36 6.21
CA LEU A 107 28.04 3.59 5.47
C LEU A 107 27.77 4.81 6.35
N PHE A 108 28.64 5.82 6.27
CA PHE A 108 28.45 7.09 6.97
C PHE A 108 28.93 8.29 6.16
N LEU A 109 28.24 9.42 6.34
CA LEU A 109 28.58 10.70 5.73
C LEU A 109 29.33 11.56 6.73
N VAL A 110 30.38 12.21 6.27
CA VAL A 110 31.10 13.27 7.02
C VAL A 110 30.69 14.63 6.46
N MET A 111 30.23 15.53 7.32
CA MET A 111 29.70 16.82 6.92
C MET A 111 30.04 17.93 7.94
N GLU A 112 29.75 19.16 7.54
CA GLU A 112 29.92 20.36 8.39
C GLU A 112 29.16 20.18 9.71
N LEU A 113 29.88 20.39 10.83
CA LEU A 113 29.25 20.45 12.15
C LEU A 113 28.66 21.85 12.35
N LEU A 114 27.34 21.90 12.52
CA LEU A 114 26.59 23.14 12.68
C LEU A 114 26.17 23.33 14.14
N ASP A 115 26.46 24.48 14.71
CA ASP A 115 26.01 24.87 16.04
C ASP A 115 24.80 25.81 15.90
N GLY A 116 23.60 25.25 16.03
CA GLY A 116 22.36 25.97 15.82
C GLY A 116 21.13 25.16 16.21
N GLU A 117 19.97 25.80 16.26
CA GLU A 117 18.70 25.15 16.49
C GLU A 117 17.97 24.87 15.15
N THR A 118 17.15 23.81 15.10
CA THR A 118 16.28 23.58 13.93
C THR A 118 15.18 24.62 13.88
N LEU A 119 14.70 24.94 12.65
CA LEU A 119 13.59 25.85 12.48
C LEU A 119 12.31 25.31 13.17
N THR A 120 12.09 24.00 13.19
CA THR A 120 11.00 23.37 13.97
C THR A 120 11.10 23.71 15.46
N ALA A 121 12.30 23.62 16.05
CA ALA A 121 12.51 23.98 17.46
C ALA A 121 12.28 25.48 17.70
N ALA A 122 12.74 26.32 16.77
CA ALA A 122 12.53 27.77 16.86
C ALA A 122 11.03 28.13 16.78
N ILE A 123 10.26 27.51 15.86
CA ILE A 123 8.80 27.69 15.74
C ILE A 123 8.12 27.20 17.04
N GLY A 124 8.45 26.01 17.52
CA GLY A 124 7.88 25.46 18.76
C GLY A 124 8.12 26.34 19.99
N ARG A 125 9.28 26.98 20.09
CA ARG A 125 9.64 27.88 21.19
C ARG A 125 8.98 29.25 21.06
N ARG A 126 8.86 29.80 19.84
CA ARG A 126 8.35 31.16 19.58
C ARG A 126 6.85 31.22 19.31
N GLY A 127 6.26 30.11 18.89
CA GLY A 127 4.88 29.99 18.40
C GLY A 127 4.77 30.37 16.90
N ARG A 128 5.21 31.56 16.51
CA ARG A 128 5.19 32.03 15.10
C ARG A 128 6.25 33.11 14.87
N PHE A 129 6.55 33.32 13.59
CA PHE A 129 7.38 34.43 13.12
C PHE A 129 6.51 35.53 12.51
N LEU A 130 6.90 36.78 12.68
CA LEU A 130 6.29 37.88 11.93
C LEU A 130 6.80 37.88 10.49
N PRO A 131 6.03 38.44 9.52
CA PRO A 131 6.44 38.48 8.12
C PRO A 131 7.86 39.06 7.91
N ASP A 132 8.16 40.18 8.56
CA ASP A 132 9.46 40.86 8.43
C ASP A 132 10.63 40.03 9.03
N GLU A 133 10.35 39.15 9.99
CA GLU A 133 11.34 38.22 10.55
C GLU A 133 11.49 36.97 9.66
N ALA A 134 10.43 36.52 9.03
CA ALA A 134 10.40 35.32 8.19
C ALA A 134 11.02 35.56 6.81
N GLU A 135 10.83 36.76 6.22
CA GLU A 135 11.28 37.10 4.86
C GLU A 135 12.78 36.87 4.65
N PRO A 136 13.69 37.40 5.49
CA PRO A 136 15.13 37.17 5.29
C PRO A 136 15.56 35.71 5.49
N LEU A 137 14.84 34.94 6.31
CA LEU A 137 15.12 33.51 6.49
C LEU A 137 14.65 32.70 5.28
N LEU A 138 13.45 32.99 4.74
CA LEU A 138 12.92 32.39 3.53
C LEU A 138 13.77 32.71 2.30
N GLY A 139 14.32 33.93 2.21
CA GLY A 139 15.27 34.32 1.20
C GLY A 139 16.52 33.43 1.18
N GLN A 140 17.08 33.14 2.36
CA GLN A 140 18.23 32.25 2.49
C GLN A 140 17.87 30.79 2.15
N MET A 141 16.69 30.30 2.52
CA MET A 141 16.20 28.96 2.15
C MET A 141 16.02 28.83 0.65
N ALA A 142 15.42 29.84 0.01
CA ALA A 142 15.22 29.88 -1.43
C ALA A 142 16.55 29.89 -2.18
N ALA A 143 17.53 30.67 -1.72
CA ALA A 143 18.88 30.70 -2.28
C ALA A 143 19.58 29.33 -2.20
N ALA A 144 19.43 28.61 -1.06
CA ALA A 144 19.94 27.24 -0.90
C ALA A 144 19.31 26.26 -1.89
N LEU A 145 17.98 26.28 -2.03
CA LEU A 145 17.25 25.44 -2.96
C LEU A 145 17.59 25.78 -4.42
N GLY A 146 17.66 27.08 -4.76
CA GLY A 146 18.04 27.56 -6.08
C GLY A 146 19.46 27.12 -6.48
N ALA A 147 20.42 27.20 -5.56
CA ALA A 147 21.78 26.73 -5.78
C ALA A 147 21.83 25.21 -6.06
N ALA A 148 21.04 24.40 -5.34
CA ALA A 148 20.95 22.97 -5.58
C ALA A 148 20.29 22.68 -6.94
N HIS A 149 19.20 23.37 -7.29
CA HIS A 149 18.50 23.22 -8.57
C HIS A 149 19.39 23.56 -9.77
N ALA A 150 20.27 24.56 -9.64
CA ALA A 150 21.25 24.90 -10.68
C ALA A 150 22.23 23.76 -10.99
N HIS A 151 22.46 22.86 -10.03
CA HIS A 151 23.28 21.64 -10.18
C HIS A 151 22.44 20.40 -10.48
N GLY A 152 21.14 20.55 -10.78
CA GLY A 152 20.24 19.43 -11.05
C GLY A 152 19.84 18.62 -9.80
N VAL A 153 20.09 19.14 -8.59
CA VAL A 153 19.77 18.50 -7.33
C VAL A 153 18.46 19.05 -6.78
N LEU A 154 17.45 18.20 -6.59
CA LEU A 154 16.21 18.53 -5.89
C LEU A 154 16.33 18.06 -4.43
N HIS A 155 15.75 18.82 -3.50
CA HIS A 155 15.80 18.45 -2.08
C HIS A 155 14.85 17.29 -1.75
N ARG A 156 13.63 17.33 -2.24
CA ARG A 156 12.60 16.27 -2.16
C ARG A 156 12.06 15.91 -0.76
N ASP A 157 12.71 16.36 0.32
CA ASP A 157 12.27 16.20 1.71
C ASP A 157 12.51 17.52 2.47
N PHE A 158 12.21 18.66 1.83
CA PHE A 158 12.37 19.98 2.45
C PHE A 158 11.29 20.20 3.50
N LYS A 159 11.72 20.55 4.71
CA LYS A 159 10.87 20.74 5.90
C LYS A 159 11.61 21.54 6.97
N SER A 160 10.87 22.08 7.93
CA SER A 160 11.44 22.92 9.01
C SER A 160 12.51 22.20 9.86
N SER A 161 12.43 20.87 10.03
CA SER A 161 13.43 20.09 10.77
C SER A 161 14.76 19.90 10.00
N ASN A 162 14.79 20.16 8.69
CA ASN A 162 15.98 20.10 7.85
C ASN A 162 16.58 21.49 7.60
N VAL A 163 16.12 22.49 8.34
CA VAL A 163 16.62 23.87 8.31
C VAL A 163 17.21 24.22 9.66
N LEU A 164 18.50 24.55 9.71
CA LEU A 164 19.18 25.01 10.92
C LEU A 164 19.37 26.53 10.91
N LEU A 165 19.13 27.13 12.07
CA LEU A 165 19.36 28.54 12.34
C LEU A 165 20.63 28.66 13.16
N VAL A 166 21.72 29.10 12.51
CA VAL A 166 23.05 29.25 13.12
C VAL A 166 23.31 30.73 13.43
N ARG A 167 23.52 31.06 14.67
CA ARG A 167 23.86 32.43 15.06
C ARG A 167 25.29 32.76 14.65
N ARG A 168 25.48 33.90 13.99
CA ARG A 168 26.79 34.44 13.66
C ARG A 168 27.30 35.33 14.78
N PRO A 169 28.65 35.55 14.85
CA PRO A 169 29.22 36.46 15.83
C PRO A 169 28.71 37.92 15.73
N ASP A 170 28.27 38.34 14.53
CA ASP A 170 27.69 39.67 14.28
C ASP A 170 26.23 39.80 14.73
N GLY A 171 25.67 38.74 15.35
CA GLY A 171 24.27 38.66 15.76
C GLY A 171 23.26 38.29 14.69
N SER A 172 23.69 38.21 13.44
CA SER A 172 22.79 37.76 12.33
C SER A 172 22.54 36.26 12.38
N THR A 173 21.46 35.81 11.75
CA THR A 173 21.12 34.39 11.62
C THR A 173 21.47 33.88 10.23
N ARG A 174 22.35 32.88 10.17
CA ARG A 174 22.62 32.10 8.95
C ARG A 174 21.66 30.92 8.93
N VAL A 175 20.88 30.80 7.86
CA VAL A 175 20.10 29.60 7.58
C VAL A 175 20.99 28.59 6.88
N VAL A 176 20.93 27.30 7.31
CA VAL A 176 21.61 26.20 6.63
C VAL A 176 20.62 25.07 6.39
N VAL A 177 20.43 24.71 5.13
CA VAL A 177 19.59 23.60 4.70
C VAL A 177 20.42 22.32 4.67
N THR A 178 19.92 21.26 5.32
CA THR A 178 20.60 19.96 5.43
C THR A 178 19.86 18.87 4.66
N ASP A 179 20.49 17.72 4.48
CA ASP A 179 19.87 16.49 3.97
C ASP A 179 19.38 16.53 2.49
N PHE A 180 20.11 17.27 1.63
CA PHE A 180 19.84 17.28 0.18
C PHE A 180 20.01 15.89 -0.44
N GLY A 181 18.97 15.39 -1.14
CA GLY A 181 19.01 14.25 -2.06
C GLY A 181 19.29 12.86 -1.46
N VAL A 182 20.04 12.75 -0.36
CA VAL A 182 20.46 11.47 0.28
C VAL A 182 19.27 10.64 0.73
N ALA A 183 18.16 11.30 1.03
CA ALA A 183 16.89 10.68 1.44
C ALA A 183 16.35 9.69 0.43
N ARG A 184 16.52 9.94 -0.87
CA ARG A 184 15.98 9.07 -1.92
C ARG A 184 16.88 7.88 -2.22
N ALA A 185 18.19 8.04 -2.21
CA ALA A 185 19.10 6.94 -2.51
C ALA A 185 19.00 5.79 -1.49
N VAL A 186 18.70 6.12 -0.23
CA VAL A 186 18.40 5.16 0.83
C VAL A 186 16.98 4.58 0.67
N ARG A 187 16.01 5.38 0.18
CA ARG A 187 14.58 5.01 0.07
C ARG A 187 14.18 4.35 -1.25
N ASP A 188 14.82 4.65 -2.39
CA ASP A 188 14.47 4.04 -3.70
C ASP A 188 14.82 2.54 -3.77
N GLY A 189 15.56 2.01 -2.79
CA GLY A 189 15.57 0.57 -2.49
C GLY A 189 14.30 0.07 -1.80
N GLN A 190 13.44 0.97 -1.37
CA GLN A 190 12.18 0.73 -0.66
C GLN A 190 11.00 1.42 -1.35
N ARG A 191 11.02 1.58 -2.69
CA ARG A 191 9.84 2.05 -3.42
C ARG A 191 8.73 1.03 -3.28
N VAL A 192 7.89 1.25 -2.29
CA VAL A 192 6.56 0.66 -2.20
C VAL A 192 5.55 1.79 -2.30
N LEU A 193 5.07 2.05 -3.51
CA LEU A 193 3.71 2.51 -3.69
C LEU A 193 2.82 1.36 -3.18
N THR A 194 2.39 1.45 -1.94
CA THR A 194 1.33 0.57 -1.47
C THR A 194 0.05 0.96 -2.20
N CYS A 195 -0.66 -0.03 -2.74
CA CYS A 195 -2.01 0.11 -3.28
C CYS A 195 -3.03 0.62 -2.24
N THR A 196 -2.59 1.07 -1.08
CA THR A 196 -3.37 1.58 0.06
C THR A 196 -3.01 3.01 0.47
N GLY A 197 -2.23 3.76 -0.33
CA GLY A 197 -2.08 5.21 -0.14
C GLY A 197 -1.30 5.67 1.11
N SER A 198 -0.46 4.83 1.71
CA SER A 198 0.38 5.23 2.85
C SER A 198 1.80 5.59 2.42
N TYR A 199 2.22 6.82 2.71
CA TYR A 199 3.51 7.40 2.31
C TYR A 199 4.56 7.20 3.40
N VAL A 200 5.77 6.75 3.00
CA VAL A 200 6.96 6.76 3.86
C VAL A 200 7.68 8.11 3.72
N GLY A 201 7.59 8.96 4.74
CA GLY A 201 8.17 10.31 4.82
C GLY A 201 7.32 11.19 5.72
N THR A 202 7.73 12.45 5.95
CA THR A 202 6.87 13.41 6.66
C THR A 202 5.84 13.94 5.66
N PRO A 203 4.62 13.36 5.59
CA PRO A 203 3.69 13.66 4.49
C PRO A 203 3.19 15.11 4.53
N ALA A 204 3.40 15.81 5.64
CA ALA A 204 2.92 17.16 5.87
C ALA A 204 3.52 18.22 4.95
N TYR A 205 4.73 18.03 4.41
CA TYR A 205 5.41 18.99 3.52
C TYR A 205 5.44 18.55 2.07
N MET A 206 4.96 17.36 1.77
CA MET A 206 5.07 16.73 0.45
C MET A 206 4.18 17.40 -0.58
N ALA A 207 4.70 17.70 -1.76
CA ALA A 207 3.94 18.25 -2.88
C ALA A 207 2.95 17.21 -3.46
N PRO A 208 1.81 17.62 -4.04
CA PRO A 208 0.83 16.71 -4.63
C PRO A 208 1.40 15.76 -5.68
N GLU A 209 2.27 16.25 -6.58
CA GLU A 209 2.94 15.44 -7.61
C GLU A 209 3.93 14.44 -7.00
N GLN A 210 4.53 14.77 -5.87
CA GLN A 210 5.41 13.86 -5.13
C GLN A 210 4.60 12.73 -4.50
N ALA A 211 3.44 13.08 -3.97
CA ALA A 211 2.50 12.13 -3.39
C ALA A 211 1.89 11.19 -4.45
N SER A 212 1.64 11.69 -5.67
CA SER A 212 1.10 10.88 -6.77
C SER A 212 2.17 10.09 -7.54
N GLY A 213 3.46 10.22 -7.17
CA GLY A 213 4.57 9.58 -7.89
C GLY A 213 4.85 10.18 -9.26
N SER A 214 4.33 11.38 -9.56
CA SER A 214 4.56 12.09 -10.81
C SER A 214 6.01 12.58 -10.93
N PRO A 215 6.52 12.89 -12.15
CA PRO A 215 7.86 13.44 -12.33
C PRO A 215 8.05 14.70 -11.50
N LEU A 216 9.15 14.74 -10.73
CA LEU A 216 9.44 15.84 -9.83
C LEU A 216 10.34 16.88 -10.53
N GLY A 217 10.01 18.16 -10.32
CA GLY A 217 10.80 19.30 -10.72
C GLY A 217 11.02 20.28 -9.55
N PRO A 218 11.70 21.40 -9.80
CA PRO A 218 11.93 22.47 -8.81
C PRO A 218 10.66 22.95 -8.10
N ALA A 219 9.52 22.89 -8.76
CA ALA A 219 8.21 23.29 -8.20
C ALA A 219 7.75 22.43 -7.00
N ALA A 220 8.28 21.21 -6.83
CA ALA A 220 8.01 20.38 -5.66
C ALA A 220 8.68 20.97 -4.40
N ASP A 221 9.93 21.42 -4.52
CA ASP A 221 10.65 22.08 -3.42
C ASP A 221 10.06 23.47 -3.12
N VAL A 222 9.53 24.18 -4.16
CA VAL A 222 8.79 25.45 -3.97
C VAL A 222 7.51 25.22 -3.15
N TYR A 223 6.79 24.13 -3.40
CA TYR A 223 5.62 23.78 -2.60
C TYR A 223 6.01 23.54 -1.13
N ALA A 224 7.05 22.75 -0.89
CA ALA A 224 7.56 22.48 0.45
C ALA A 224 8.05 23.77 1.15
N LEU A 225 8.70 24.69 0.42
CA LEU A 225 9.07 26.01 0.92
C LEU A 225 7.82 26.84 1.30
N GLY A 226 6.75 26.75 0.52
CA GLY A 226 5.46 27.36 0.83
C GLY A 226 4.84 26.78 2.12
N VAL A 227 4.93 25.47 2.34
CA VAL A 227 4.49 24.82 3.59
C VAL A 227 5.30 25.32 4.79
N VAL A 228 6.63 25.40 4.66
CA VAL A 228 7.50 25.94 5.72
C VAL A 228 7.17 27.41 6.00
N ALA A 229 6.96 28.23 4.98
CA ALA A 229 6.57 29.62 5.16
C ALA A 229 5.21 29.77 5.88
N TYR A 230 4.25 28.93 5.56
CA TYR A 230 2.95 28.86 6.26
C TYR A 230 3.15 28.47 7.74
N GLU A 231 3.93 27.41 8.00
CA GLU A 231 4.26 26.95 9.35
C GLU A 231 4.95 28.05 10.18
N MET A 232 5.88 28.80 9.60
CA MET A 232 6.54 29.92 10.26
C MET A 232 5.55 31.01 10.70
N LEU A 233 4.57 31.33 9.86
CA LEU A 233 3.64 32.44 10.11
C LEU A 233 2.50 32.06 11.06
N THR A 234 2.11 30.78 11.08
CA THR A 234 0.95 30.31 11.85
C THR A 234 1.31 29.49 13.07
N GLY A 235 2.52 28.91 13.11
CA GLY A 235 2.90 27.90 14.08
C GLY A 235 2.31 26.51 13.82
N GLU A 236 1.54 26.35 12.74
CA GLU A 236 0.80 25.13 12.39
C GLU A 236 1.06 24.74 10.94
N LEU A 237 0.88 23.46 10.63
CA LEU A 237 0.99 22.97 9.26
C LEU A 237 -0.32 23.23 8.48
N PRO A 238 -0.23 23.62 7.19
CA PRO A 238 -1.41 23.68 6.36
C PRO A 238 -2.00 22.28 6.20
N PHE A 239 -3.33 22.16 6.16
CA PHE A 239 -4.05 20.90 5.99
C PHE A 239 -3.98 19.91 7.18
N ALA A 240 -3.61 20.33 8.38
CA ALA A 240 -3.57 19.48 9.57
C ALA A 240 -4.93 18.84 9.91
N ASP A 241 -6.03 19.55 9.65
CA ASP A 241 -7.41 19.15 9.99
C ASP A 241 -8.14 18.42 8.84
N THR A 242 -7.46 18.06 7.75
CA THR A 242 -8.12 17.46 6.58
C THR A 242 -8.32 15.97 6.78
N PRO A 243 -9.56 15.42 6.73
CA PRO A 243 -9.86 14.01 7.03
C PRO A 243 -9.30 13.00 6.01
N LEU A 244 -8.91 13.47 4.84
CA LEU A 244 -8.36 12.64 3.76
C LEU A 244 -6.84 12.52 3.89
N GLY A 245 -6.29 11.35 3.58
CA GLY A 245 -4.84 11.09 3.64
C GLY A 245 -4.00 12.15 2.91
N PRO A 246 -2.77 12.41 3.35
CA PRO A 246 -2.00 13.62 3.01
C PRO A 246 -1.81 13.92 1.52
N GLY A 247 -1.79 12.90 0.65
CA GLY A 247 -1.55 13.06 -0.80
C GLY A 247 -2.79 13.41 -1.61
N ALA A 248 -3.88 12.67 -1.43
CA ALA A 248 -5.11 12.83 -2.23
C ALA A 248 -5.88 14.11 -1.85
N ALA A 249 -5.82 14.53 -0.58
CA ALA A 249 -6.46 15.74 -0.11
C ALA A 249 -5.85 17.00 -0.72
N ARG A 250 -4.53 17.07 -0.80
CA ARG A 250 -3.80 18.26 -1.30
C ARG A 250 -3.93 18.50 -2.78
N ALA A 251 -4.14 17.45 -3.57
CA ALA A 251 -4.41 17.59 -4.99
C ALA A 251 -5.77 18.24 -5.29
N ARG A 252 -6.68 18.28 -4.30
CA ARG A 252 -8.08 18.72 -4.46
C ARG A 252 -8.48 19.90 -3.58
N THR A 253 -7.69 20.25 -2.56
CA THR A 253 -8.05 21.26 -1.58
C THR A 253 -7.33 22.56 -1.89
N SER A 254 -8.06 23.65 -1.97
CA SER A 254 -7.47 25.00 -1.97
C SER A 254 -6.62 25.21 -0.72
N PRO A 255 -5.55 26.02 -0.79
CA PRO A 255 -4.80 26.40 0.41
C PRO A 255 -5.74 26.87 1.52
N PRO A 256 -5.43 26.58 2.80
CA PRO A 256 -6.26 27.01 3.92
C PRO A 256 -6.47 28.52 3.89
N ASP A 257 -7.63 28.96 4.34
CA ASP A 257 -7.97 30.39 4.42
C ASP A 257 -7.04 31.11 5.41
N LEU A 258 -6.06 31.81 4.85
CA LEU A 258 -5.08 32.58 5.62
C LEU A 258 -5.73 33.77 6.34
N ASP A 259 -6.91 34.25 5.90
CA ASP A 259 -7.58 35.40 6.51
C ASP A 259 -8.13 35.07 7.90
N GLN A 260 -8.50 33.81 8.13
CA GLN A 260 -8.98 33.39 9.45
C GLN A 260 -7.83 33.22 10.47
N ARG A 261 -6.64 32.81 10.03
CA ARG A 261 -5.52 32.48 10.92
C ARG A 261 -4.52 33.62 11.08
N THR A 262 -4.38 34.46 10.07
CA THR A 262 -3.45 35.59 10.03
C THR A 262 -4.11 36.80 9.31
N PRO A 263 -5.10 37.45 9.97
CA PRO A 263 -5.89 38.54 9.32
C PRO A 263 -5.01 39.73 8.89
N ASP A 264 -3.92 39.97 9.61
CA ASP A 264 -3.00 41.10 9.36
C ASP A 264 -1.89 40.78 8.35
N LEU A 265 -1.95 39.59 7.68
CA LEU A 265 -0.92 39.20 6.72
C LEU A 265 -0.99 40.10 5.47
N PRO A 266 0.14 40.71 5.04
CA PRO A 266 0.15 41.54 3.82
C PRO A 266 -0.29 40.74 2.58
N GLU A 267 -1.04 41.40 1.68
CA GLU A 267 -1.60 40.80 0.46
C GLU A 267 -0.52 40.15 -0.44
N ARG A 268 0.72 40.66 -0.45
CA ARG A 268 1.84 40.09 -1.17
C ARG A 268 2.19 38.69 -0.66
N TRP A 269 2.09 38.45 0.65
CA TRP A 269 2.34 37.15 1.29
C TRP A 269 1.21 36.15 1.02
N ARG A 270 -0.06 36.60 1.10
CA ARG A 270 -1.21 35.75 0.74
C ARG A 270 -1.06 35.25 -0.69
N ARG A 271 -0.76 36.15 -1.61
CA ARG A 271 -0.55 35.81 -3.03
C ARG A 271 0.62 34.86 -3.25
N ALA A 272 1.75 35.06 -2.57
CA ALA A 272 2.92 34.21 -2.66
C ALA A 272 2.62 32.79 -2.13
N LEU A 273 1.99 32.68 -0.94
CA LEU A 273 1.61 31.41 -0.34
C LEU A 273 0.57 30.66 -1.17
N THR A 274 -0.50 31.34 -1.63
CA THR A 274 -1.51 30.74 -2.51
C THR A 274 -0.87 30.15 -3.78
N ARG A 275 0.13 30.83 -4.36
CA ARG A 275 0.84 30.31 -5.53
C ARG A 275 1.78 29.17 -5.19
N ALA A 276 2.55 29.26 -4.13
CA ALA A 276 3.47 28.19 -3.73
C ALA A 276 2.72 26.89 -3.39
N LEU A 277 1.58 27.02 -2.73
CA LEU A 277 0.72 25.91 -2.30
C LEU A 277 -0.32 25.49 -3.36
N ALA A 278 -0.28 26.04 -4.57
CA ALA A 278 -1.19 25.64 -5.63
C ALA A 278 -1.06 24.14 -5.96
N PRO A 279 -2.19 23.41 -6.10
CA PRO A 279 -2.16 21.99 -6.44
C PRO A 279 -1.46 21.69 -7.76
N SER A 280 -1.71 22.52 -8.79
CA SER A 280 -1.09 22.39 -10.12
C SER A 280 0.31 23.01 -10.16
N VAL A 281 1.27 22.23 -10.67
CA VAL A 281 2.66 22.68 -10.88
C VAL A 281 2.74 23.92 -11.79
N ASP A 282 1.88 24.02 -12.81
CA ASP A 282 1.86 25.15 -13.77
C ASP A 282 1.39 26.48 -13.14
N ASP A 283 0.65 26.43 -12.04
CA ASP A 283 0.13 27.62 -11.33
C ASP A 283 1.09 28.08 -10.21
N ARG A 284 2.13 27.30 -9.88
CA ARG A 284 3.14 27.64 -8.88
C ARG A 284 4.18 28.60 -9.38
N CYS A 285 4.98 29.12 -8.47
CA CYS A 285 6.24 29.79 -8.80
C CYS A 285 7.19 28.79 -9.45
N PRO A 286 7.80 29.11 -10.60
CA PRO A 286 8.72 28.20 -11.29
C PRO A 286 9.97 27.86 -10.48
N THR A 287 10.45 28.81 -9.69
CA THR A 287 11.70 28.70 -8.93
C THR A 287 11.50 29.19 -7.49
N PRO A 288 12.36 28.76 -6.55
CA PRO A 288 12.37 29.31 -5.18
C PRO A 288 12.59 30.84 -5.15
N ASP A 289 13.45 31.37 -6.02
CA ASP A 289 13.68 32.82 -6.13
C ASP A 289 12.43 33.57 -6.58
N ASP A 290 11.62 32.99 -7.47
CA ASP A 290 10.35 33.59 -7.89
C ASP A 290 9.34 33.67 -6.73
N PHE A 291 9.37 32.72 -5.80
CA PHE A 291 8.58 32.80 -4.57
C PHE A 291 9.00 33.99 -3.70
N VAL A 292 10.31 34.18 -3.49
CA VAL A 292 10.83 35.34 -2.71
C VAL A 292 10.47 36.65 -3.39
N ARG A 293 10.63 36.78 -4.71
CA ARG A 293 10.20 37.98 -5.47
C ARG A 293 8.73 38.32 -5.26
N LEU A 294 7.86 37.31 -5.15
CA LEU A 294 6.45 37.56 -4.82
C LEU A 294 6.26 38.07 -3.38
N LEU A 295 7.04 37.56 -2.41
CA LEU A 295 7.04 38.08 -1.03
C LEU A 295 7.48 39.55 -0.98
N GLU A 296 8.44 39.94 -1.82
CA GLU A 296 8.91 41.32 -2.01
C GLU A 296 7.92 42.21 -2.79
N GLY A 297 6.78 41.65 -3.27
CA GLY A 297 5.77 42.39 -4.03
C GLY A 297 6.01 42.51 -5.52
N GLN A 298 7.03 41.83 -6.07
CA GLN A 298 7.33 41.82 -7.50
C GLN A 298 6.36 40.96 -8.29
N ARG A 299 6.14 41.26 -9.56
CA ARG A 299 5.27 40.49 -10.46
C ARG A 299 6.04 39.32 -11.11
N VAL A 300 5.66 38.08 -10.80
CA VAL A 300 6.22 36.87 -11.39
C VAL A 300 5.20 36.23 -12.35
N ARG A 301 5.64 35.84 -13.56
CA ARG A 301 4.83 35.15 -14.58
C ARG A 301 4.98 33.63 -14.40
N THR A 302 3.87 32.93 -14.19
CA THR A 302 3.83 31.46 -14.14
C THR A 302 3.98 30.86 -15.57
N ALA A 303 4.37 29.58 -15.64
CA ALA A 303 4.47 28.85 -16.91
C ALA A 303 3.11 28.82 -17.65
N GLY A 304 2.00 28.66 -16.91
CA GLY A 304 0.64 28.71 -17.45
C GLY A 304 0.29 30.07 -18.06
N MET A 305 0.73 31.18 -17.45
CA MET A 305 0.51 32.54 -17.99
C MET A 305 1.37 32.79 -19.26
N ARG A 306 2.59 32.27 -19.31
CA ARG A 306 3.44 32.31 -20.54
C ARG A 306 2.78 31.55 -21.69
N ARG A 307 2.18 30.39 -21.44
CA ARG A 307 1.41 29.63 -22.46
C ARG A 307 0.16 30.36 -22.91
N ARG A 308 -0.63 30.96 -21.97
CA ARG A 308 -1.83 31.72 -22.31
C ARG A 308 -1.48 32.95 -23.14
N VAL A 309 -0.43 33.69 -22.78
CA VAL A 309 0.04 34.85 -23.55
C VAL A 309 0.57 34.46 -24.93
N ARG A 310 1.33 33.37 -25.07
CA ARG A 310 1.78 32.83 -26.35
C ARG A 310 0.59 32.39 -27.23
N ARG A 311 -0.43 31.75 -26.65
CA ARG A 311 -1.66 31.37 -27.37
C ARG A 311 -2.44 32.61 -27.82
N ALA A 312 -2.57 33.61 -26.96
CA ALA A 312 -3.24 34.87 -27.30
C ALA A 312 -2.50 35.66 -28.38
N LEU A 313 -1.16 35.74 -28.31
CA LEU A 313 -0.32 36.35 -29.33
C LEU A 313 -0.35 35.57 -30.65
N GLY A 314 -0.37 34.22 -30.59
CA GLY A 314 -0.52 33.37 -31.76
C GLY A 314 -1.88 33.56 -32.46
N LEU A 315 -2.97 33.66 -31.68
CA LEU A 315 -4.32 33.95 -32.16
C LEU A 315 -4.41 35.38 -32.76
N ALA A 316 -3.84 36.37 -32.09
CA ALA A 316 -3.81 37.74 -32.58
C ALA A 316 -2.98 37.87 -33.91
N ALA A 317 -1.81 37.21 -34.00
CA ALA A 317 -1.01 37.16 -35.21
C ALA A 317 -1.74 36.42 -36.34
N GLY A 318 -2.44 35.33 -36.01
CA GLY A 318 -3.29 34.59 -36.96
C GLY A 318 -4.46 35.42 -37.49
N CYS A 319 -5.11 36.22 -36.65
CA CYS A 319 -6.18 37.15 -37.06
C CYS A 319 -5.66 38.29 -37.92
N VAL A 320 -4.49 38.86 -37.61
CA VAL A 320 -3.87 39.91 -38.40
C VAL A 320 -3.41 39.41 -39.78
N LEU A 321 -2.86 38.19 -39.82
CA LEU A 321 -2.50 37.53 -41.10
C LEU A 321 -3.74 37.19 -41.95
N ALA A 322 -4.83 36.74 -41.30
CA ALA A 322 -6.09 36.44 -41.99
C ALA A 322 -6.74 37.69 -42.57
N LEU A 323 -6.64 38.85 -41.89
CA LEU A 323 -7.14 40.14 -42.38
C LEU A 323 -6.24 40.78 -43.44
N ALA A 324 -4.92 40.53 -43.40
CA ALA A 324 -3.97 41.07 -44.38
C ALA A 324 -3.97 40.33 -45.73
N PHE A 325 -4.35 39.04 -45.75
CA PHE A 325 -4.32 38.18 -46.94
C PHE A 325 -5.70 37.72 -47.42
N GLY A 326 -6.77 38.28 -46.88
CA GLY A 326 -8.15 37.86 -47.16
C GLY A 326 -8.71 38.16 -48.57
N GLY A 327 -7.88 38.53 -49.54
CA GLY A 327 -8.36 38.94 -50.87
C GLY A 327 -7.98 38.04 -52.07
N SER A 328 -7.00 37.13 -51.93
CA SER A 328 -6.50 36.43 -53.13
C SER A 328 -6.18 34.94 -53.01
N THR A 329 -6.42 34.29 -51.91
CA THR A 329 -5.96 32.92 -51.67
C THR A 329 -7.06 31.86 -51.57
N ALA A 330 -8.34 32.25 -51.70
CA ALA A 330 -9.45 31.27 -51.61
C ALA A 330 -9.41 30.19 -52.74
N GLY A 331 -8.75 30.48 -53.86
CA GLY A 331 -8.58 29.53 -54.99
C GLY A 331 -7.44 28.53 -54.79
N VAL A 332 -6.32 28.97 -54.19
CA VAL A 332 -5.09 28.15 -54.05
C VAL A 332 -5.17 27.22 -52.84
N VAL A 333 -5.75 27.70 -51.73
CA VAL A 333 -5.95 26.86 -50.52
C VAL A 333 -6.96 25.73 -50.76
N ARG A 334 -7.98 25.99 -51.62
CA ARG A 334 -8.95 24.96 -51.98
C ARG A 334 -8.33 23.88 -52.88
N HIS A 335 -7.34 24.22 -53.72
CA HIS A 335 -6.64 23.26 -54.59
C HIS A 335 -5.64 22.40 -53.77
N HIS A 336 -4.95 22.97 -52.79
CA HIS A 336 -4.01 22.21 -51.94
C HIS A 336 -4.71 21.36 -50.87
N LEU A 337 -5.91 21.73 -50.37
CA LEU A 337 -6.66 20.91 -49.47
C LEU A 337 -7.37 19.73 -50.18
N PHE A 338 -7.68 19.87 -51.48
CA PHE A 338 -8.25 18.78 -52.28
C PHE A 338 -7.23 17.87 -52.96
N SER A 339 -5.95 18.31 -53.09
CA SER A 339 -4.89 17.45 -53.65
C SER A 339 -4.24 16.50 -52.60
N ARG A 340 -4.65 16.60 -51.31
CA ARG A 340 -4.26 15.63 -50.27
C ARG A 340 -5.17 14.41 -50.18
N SER A 341 -6.17 14.30 -51.08
CA SER A 341 -7.12 13.17 -51.06
C SER A 341 -6.66 11.97 -51.88
N SER A 342 -5.41 11.83 -52.25
CA SER A 342 -4.94 10.62 -52.98
C SER A 342 -3.76 9.90 -52.31
N LEU A 343 -3.37 10.30 -51.10
CA LEU A 343 -2.67 9.42 -50.18
C LEU A 343 -3.67 9.06 -49.08
N ALA A 344 -4.51 8.04 -49.35
CA ALA A 344 -5.20 7.29 -48.31
C ALA A 344 -4.09 6.65 -47.47
N ALA A 345 -3.51 7.43 -46.53
CA ALA A 345 -2.69 6.90 -45.49
C ALA A 345 -3.56 5.90 -44.74
N SER A 346 -3.22 4.63 -44.83
CA SER A 346 -3.93 3.58 -44.07
C SER A 346 -3.95 3.97 -42.60
N THR A 347 -5.13 4.08 -42.02
CA THR A 347 -5.26 4.34 -40.57
C THR A 347 -4.58 3.23 -39.78
N PRO A 348 -4.04 3.48 -38.59
CA PRO A 348 -3.42 2.45 -37.77
C PRO A 348 -4.28 1.19 -37.56
N SER A 349 -5.59 1.36 -37.51
CA SER A 349 -6.54 0.24 -37.45
C SER A 349 -6.56 -0.65 -38.69
N THR A 350 -6.00 -0.19 -39.82
CA THR A 350 -5.86 -0.97 -41.06
C THR A 350 -4.46 -1.56 -41.26
N TRP A 351 -3.48 -1.26 -40.39
CA TRP A 351 -2.16 -1.86 -40.50
C TRP A 351 -2.27 -3.37 -40.28
N ALA A 352 -1.79 -4.15 -41.25
CA ALA A 352 -1.86 -5.59 -41.23
C ALA A 352 -0.58 -6.19 -41.83
N PRO A 353 -0.19 -7.43 -41.45
CA PRO A 353 0.92 -8.12 -42.10
C PRO A 353 0.62 -8.42 -43.57
N ALA A 354 1.67 -8.50 -44.38
CA ALA A 354 1.54 -8.78 -45.81
C ALA A 354 1.05 -10.21 -46.11
N ASP A 355 1.40 -11.17 -45.27
CA ASP A 355 0.94 -12.57 -45.39
C ASP A 355 -0.58 -12.68 -45.12
N PRO A 356 -1.37 -13.25 -46.04
CA PRO A 356 -2.83 -13.33 -45.88
C PRO A 356 -3.28 -14.18 -44.70
N SER A 357 -2.51 -15.18 -44.29
CA SER A 357 -2.81 -16.04 -43.14
C SER A 357 -2.56 -15.32 -41.85
N ALA A 358 -1.41 -14.62 -41.74
CA ALA A 358 -1.08 -13.76 -40.62
C ALA A 358 -2.08 -12.59 -40.50
N ALA A 359 -2.49 -11.97 -41.63
CA ALA A 359 -3.48 -10.89 -41.65
C ALA A 359 -4.87 -11.33 -41.19
N ARG A 360 -5.26 -12.58 -41.42
CA ARG A 360 -6.51 -13.14 -40.91
C ARG A 360 -6.46 -13.33 -39.38
N ILE A 361 -5.37 -13.93 -38.88
CA ILE A 361 -5.15 -14.13 -37.44
C ILE A 361 -5.04 -12.78 -36.73
N TRP A 362 -4.34 -11.80 -37.31
CA TRP A 362 -4.22 -10.43 -36.82
C TRP A 362 -5.61 -9.79 -36.58
N ARG A 363 -6.51 -9.86 -37.57
CA ARG A 363 -7.86 -9.31 -37.40
C ARG A 363 -8.64 -10.02 -36.29
N THR A 364 -8.51 -11.35 -36.19
CA THR A 364 -9.12 -12.12 -35.08
C THR A 364 -8.54 -11.73 -33.74
N ALA A 365 -7.22 -11.50 -33.65
CA ALA A 365 -6.56 -11.07 -32.42
C ALA A 365 -7.07 -9.70 -31.94
N LEU A 366 -7.23 -8.74 -32.88
CA LEU A 366 -7.78 -7.42 -32.56
C LEU A 366 -9.26 -7.53 -32.10
N GLN A 367 -10.07 -8.37 -32.75
CA GLN A 367 -11.45 -8.60 -32.32
C GLN A 367 -11.53 -9.21 -30.91
N LYS A 368 -10.64 -10.16 -30.58
CA LYS A 368 -10.54 -10.73 -29.24
C LYS A 368 -10.15 -9.68 -28.20
N LEU A 369 -9.21 -8.81 -28.54
CA LEU A 369 -8.77 -7.73 -27.66
C LEU A 369 -9.92 -6.74 -27.37
N ASP A 370 -10.67 -6.35 -28.41
CA ASP A 370 -11.84 -5.49 -28.28
C ASP A 370 -12.98 -6.15 -27.45
N ALA A 371 -13.08 -7.49 -27.52
CA ALA A 371 -14.02 -8.30 -26.74
C ALA A 371 -13.52 -8.60 -25.30
N ALA A 372 -12.42 -7.99 -24.86
CA ALA A 372 -11.77 -8.24 -23.57
C ALA A 372 -11.31 -9.71 -23.35
N ASP A 373 -11.14 -10.50 -24.42
CA ASP A 373 -10.45 -11.81 -24.41
C ASP A 373 -8.94 -11.59 -24.55
N ASN A 374 -8.32 -11.03 -23.50
CA ASN A 374 -6.92 -10.61 -23.56
C ASN A 374 -5.97 -11.79 -23.72
N MET A 375 -6.24 -12.92 -23.05
CA MET A 375 -5.46 -14.16 -23.20
C MET A 375 -5.58 -14.77 -24.59
N GLY A 376 -6.79 -14.84 -25.13
CA GLY A 376 -7.02 -15.29 -26.50
C GLY A 376 -6.41 -14.36 -27.55
N ALA A 377 -6.42 -13.05 -27.31
CA ALA A 377 -5.74 -12.06 -28.15
C ALA A 377 -4.22 -12.27 -28.11
N ALA A 378 -3.61 -12.41 -26.92
CA ALA A 378 -2.18 -12.66 -26.77
C ALA A 378 -1.75 -13.96 -27.48
N ALA A 379 -2.51 -15.05 -27.35
CA ALA A 379 -2.24 -16.29 -28.04
C ALA A 379 -2.29 -16.11 -29.57
N ALA A 380 -3.26 -15.35 -30.08
CA ALA A 380 -3.38 -15.07 -31.51
C ALA A 380 -2.25 -14.15 -32.01
N PHE A 381 -1.86 -13.11 -31.25
CA PHE A 381 -0.73 -12.28 -31.61
C PHE A 381 0.61 -13.03 -31.62
N ARG A 382 0.82 -14.00 -30.71
CA ARG A 382 1.98 -14.90 -30.76
C ARG A 382 2.04 -15.71 -32.07
N GLN A 383 0.87 -16.18 -32.56
CA GLN A 383 0.82 -16.84 -33.86
C GLN A 383 1.17 -15.88 -35.01
N VAL A 384 0.68 -14.63 -34.97
CA VAL A 384 1.06 -13.62 -35.97
C VAL A 384 2.56 -13.37 -35.95
N THR A 385 3.17 -13.23 -34.77
CA THR A 385 4.63 -13.00 -34.64
C THR A 385 5.46 -14.18 -35.14
N ALA A 386 4.93 -15.41 -35.08
CA ALA A 386 5.59 -16.60 -35.62
C ALA A 386 5.50 -16.69 -37.16
N LEU A 387 4.34 -16.28 -37.75
CA LEU A 387 4.12 -16.31 -39.18
C LEU A 387 4.72 -15.12 -39.93
N ALA A 388 4.77 -13.95 -39.30
CA ALA A 388 5.26 -12.71 -39.87
C ALA A 388 6.19 -12.01 -38.86
N PRO A 389 7.39 -12.53 -38.59
CA PRO A 389 8.32 -11.99 -37.59
C PRO A 389 8.79 -10.56 -37.88
N GLU A 390 8.76 -10.15 -39.14
CA GLU A 390 9.08 -8.78 -39.60
C GLU A 390 7.95 -7.77 -39.27
N PHE A 391 6.73 -8.24 -39.02
CA PHE A 391 5.60 -7.37 -38.65
C PHE A 391 5.63 -7.01 -37.16
N VAL A 392 6.49 -6.05 -36.82
CA VAL A 392 6.82 -5.63 -35.44
C VAL A 392 5.58 -5.23 -34.64
N LEU A 393 4.57 -4.64 -35.29
CA LEU A 393 3.32 -4.24 -34.63
C LEU A 393 2.59 -5.42 -33.95
N ALA A 394 2.77 -6.65 -34.43
CA ALA A 394 2.19 -7.81 -33.75
C ALA A 394 2.76 -8.01 -32.34
N ARG A 395 4.06 -7.72 -32.16
CA ARG A 395 4.69 -7.74 -30.83
C ARG A 395 4.22 -6.58 -29.96
N THR A 396 3.95 -5.43 -30.54
CA THR A 396 3.41 -4.27 -29.82
C THR A 396 2.01 -4.56 -29.28
N GLU A 397 1.12 -5.14 -30.09
CA GLU A 397 -0.23 -5.52 -29.67
C GLU A 397 -0.21 -6.73 -28.73
N LEU A 398 0.76 -7.66 -28.91
CA LEU A 398 1.01 -8.74 -27.94
C LEU A 398 1.37 -8.17 -26.57
N ALA A 399 2.28 -7.20 -26.52
CA ALA A 399 2.66 -6.57 -25.25
C ALA A 399 1.45 -5.92 -24.57
N HIS A 400 0.61 -5.22 -25.35
CA HIS A 400 -0.61 -4.63 -24.82
C HIS A 400 -1.61 -5.68 -24.29
N ALA A 401 -1.84 -6.75 -25.05
CA ALA A 401 -2.72 -7.83 -24.62
C ALA A 401 -2.21 -8.53 -23.34
N LEU A 402 -0.90 -8.75 -23.25
CA LEU A 402 -0.25 -9.31 -22.07
C LEU A 402 -0.40 -8.41 -20.84
N ASP A 403 -0.23 -7.11 -20.98
CA ASP A 403 -0.40 -6.18 -19.86
C ASP A 403 -1.84 -6.17 -19.35
N ARG A 404 -2.83 -6.11 -20.26
CA ARG A 404 -4.25 -6.21 -19.89
C ARG A 404 -4.62 -7.56 -19.26
N ALA A 405 -3.94 -8.63 -19.66
CA ALA A 405 -4.08 -9.94 -19.03
C ALA A 405 -3.34 -10.04 -17.68
N GLY A 406 -2.55 -9.02 -17.28
CA GLY A 406 -1.81 -8.97 -16.00
C GLY A 406 -0.37 -9.48 -16.06
N PHE A 407 0.15 -9.82 -17.24
CA PHE A 407 1.53 -10.30 -17.47
C PHE A 407 2.50 -9.12 -17.70
N SER A 408 2.48 -8.12 -16.82
CA SER A 408 3.20 -6.86 -17.03
C SER A 408 4.72 -7.00 -17.19
N ALA A 409 5.36 -8.06 -16.65
CA ALA A 409 6.78 -8.31 -16.87
C ALA A 409 7.06 -8.76 -18.30
N GLU A 410 6.32 -9.79 -18.79
CA GLU A 410 6.43 -10.28 -20.17
C GLU A 410 6.01 -9.20 -21.17
N ALA A 411 4.98 -8.40 -20.83
CA ALA A 411 4.55 -7.25 -21.63
C ALA A 411 5.68 -6.23 -21.83
N ARG A 412 6.39 -5.83 -20.76
CA ARG A 412 7.53 -4.91 -20.84
C ARG A 412 8.67 -5.46 -21.69
N ASP A 413 9.03 -6.72 -21.51
CA ASP A 413 10.08 -7.35 -22.29
C ASP A 413 9.68 -7.43 -23.78
N THR A 414 8.44 -7.82 -24.05
CA THR A 414 7.89 -7.89 -25.43
C THR A 414 7.87 -6.51 -26.09
N ALA A 415 7.45 -5.47 -25.37
CA ALA A 415 7.45 -4.10 -25.88
C ALA A 415 8.86 -3.57 -26.14
N ARG A 416 9.82 -3.89 -25.26
CA ARG A 416 11.24 -3.56 -25.47
C ARG A 416 11.78 -4.19 -26.74
N PHE A 417 11.57 -5.48 -26.97
CA PHE A 417 11.97 -6.15 -28.20
C PHE A 417 11.31 -5.54 -29.44
N ALA A 418 10.04 -5.16 -29.37
CA ALA A 418 9.36 -4.46 -30.45
C ALA A 418 10.02 -3.10 -30.72
N PHE A 419 10.33 -2.33 -29.68
CA PHE A 419 10.98 -1.02 -29.79
C PHE A 419 12.39 -1.11 -30.43
N GLU A 420 13.21 -2.08 -30.00
CA GLU A 420 14.55 -2.33 -30.58
C GLU A 420 14.47 -2.71 -32.07
N ALA A 421 13.41 -3.42 -32.48
CA ALA A 421 13.21 -3.82 -33.89
C ALA A 421 12.53 -2.74 -34.76
N ALA A 422 12.07 -1.63 -34.18
CA ALA A 422 11.25 -0.63 -34.87
C ALA A 422 12.01 0.27 -35.86
N GLY A 423 13.34 0.22 -35.90
CA GLY A 423 14.19 1.18 -36.65
C GLY A 423 13.90 1.31 -38.14
N ARG A 424 13.34 0.28 -38.79
CA ARG A 424 13.00 0.26 -40.24
C ARG A 424 11.54 0.55 -40.54
N LEU A 425 10.70 0.77 -39.52
CA LEU A 425 9.29 1.03 -39.70
C LEU A 425 9.02 2.46 -40.22
N PRO A 426 7.91 2.66 -40.95
CA PRO A 426 7.37 3.98 -41.19
C PRO A 426 7.20 4.78 -39.90
N GLU A 427 7.33 6.10 -39.96
CA GLU A 427 7.36 6.98 -38.79
C GLU A 427 6.15 6.77 -37.86
N GLN A 428 4.93 6.70 -38.41
CA GLN A 428 3.72 6.52 -37.61
C GLN A 428 3.69 5.17 -36.88
N GLN A 429 4.15 4.10 -37.54
CA GLN A 429 4.23 2.77 -36.90
C GLN A 429 5.32 2.75 -35.81
N ARG A 430 6.47 3.39 -36.08
CA ARG A 430 7.53 3.53 -35.07
C ARG A 430 7.05 4.32 -33.85
N MET A 431 6.28 5.40 -34.08
CA MET A 431 5.67 6.16 -32.97
C MET A 431 4.72 5.30 -32.13
N ALA A 432 3.90 4.45 -32.75
CA ALA A 432 3.00 3.56 -32.02
C ALA A 432 3.75 2.52 -31.17
N VAL A 433 4.83 1.93 -31.74
CA VAL A 433 5.70 1.00 -31.01
C VAL A 433 6.39 1.70 -29.83
N GLU A 434 6.93 2.90 -30.06
CA GLU A 434 7.57 3.68 -28.99
C GLU A 434 6.56 4.08 -27.92
N ALA A 435 5.37 4.54 -28.29
CA ALA A 435 4.33 4.94 -27.35
C ALA A 435 3.93 3.80 -26.39
N GLU A 436 3.74 2.59 -26.93
CA GLU A 436 3.44 1.43 -26.10
C GLU A 436 4.60 1.03 -25.19
N HIS A 437 5.83 1.03 -25.71
CA HIS A 437 7.01 0.76 -24.88
C HIS A 437 7.15 1.77 -23.74
N ARG A 438 6.95 3.07 -24.00
CA ARG A 438 7.01 4.13 -22.99
C ARG A 438 5.89 3.97 -21.95
N ALA A 439 4.67 3.64 -22.40
CA ALA A 439 3.54 3.40 -21.51
C ALA A 439 3.85 2.26 -20.49
N LEU A 440 4.32 1.12 -21.00
CA LEU A 440 4.64 -0.05 -20.19
C LEU A 440 5.91 0.12 -19.31
N SER A 441 6.79 1.06 -19.69
CA SER A 441 7.96 1.45 -18.90
C SER A 441 7.66 2.51 -17.83
N GLY A 442 6.40 2.99 -17.72
CA GLY A 442 5.98 4.00 -16.74
C GLY A 442 6.24 5.44 -17.17
N GLU A 443 6.69 5.69 -18.43
CA GLU A 443 6.93 7.02 -19.00
C GLU A 443 5.64 7.60 -19.60
N GLN A 444 4.59 7.76 -18.77
CA GLN A 444 3.23 8.07 -19.21
C GLN A 444 3.11 9.39 -20.01
N GLU A 445 3.84 10.43 -19.61
CA GLU A 445 3.79 11.73 -20.34
C GLU A 445 4.36 11.63 -21.77
N ARG A 446 5.45 10.87 -21.94
CA ARG A 446 6.03 10.63 -23.27
C ARG A 446 5.10 9.77 -24.13
N ALA A 447 4.53 8.73 -23.55
CA ALA A 447 3.52 7.90 -24.22
C ALA A 447 2.31 8.73 -24.63
N ALA A 448 1.80 9.60 -23.75
CA ALA A 448 0.70 10.51 -24.06
C ALA A 448 1.04 11.52 -25.18
N GLY A 449 2.27 12.01 -25.24
CA GLY A 449 2.74 12.87 -26.34
C GLY A 449 2.70 12.16 -27.69
N LEU A 450 3.19 10.93 -27.75
CA LEU A 450 3.23 10.12 -28.98
C LEU A 450 1.83 9.67 -29.40
N TRP A 451 1.02 9.12 -28.48
CA TRP A 451 -0.38 8.76 -28.77
C TRP A 451 -1.22 9.99 -29.16
N GLY A 452 -0.96 11.15 -28.53
CA GLY A 452 -1.61 12.42 -28.87
C GLY A 452 -1.32 12.85 -30.30
N THR A 453 -0.04 12.76 -30.71
CA THR A 453 0.35 13.06 -32.09
C THR A 453 -0.30 12.12 -33.11
N LEU A 454 -0.35 10.82 -32.80
CA LEU A 454 -1.02 9.83 -33.65
C LEU A 454 -2.52 10.09 -33.73
N PHE A 455 -3.20 10.41 -32.63
CA PHE A 455 -4.63 10.73 -32.62
C PHE A 455 -4.95 12.06 -33.29
N ASP A 456 -4.02 13.01 -33.34
CA ASP A 456 -4.17 14.25 -34.11
C ASP A 456 -3.96 14.02 -35.63
N LEU A 457 -3.12 13.05 -36.02
CA LEU A 457 -2.95 12.62 -37.40
C LEU A 457 -4.16 11.79 -37.91
N TYR A 458 -4.76 10.99 -37.01
CA TYR A 458 -5.89 10.11 -37.31
C TYR A 458 -7.07 10.39 -36.33
N PRO A 459 -7.72 11.56 -36.42
CA PRO A 459 -8.64 12.05 -35.40
C PRO A 459 -9.96 11.27 -35.32
N THR A 460 -10.25 10.38 -36.25
CA THR A 460 -11.42 9.51 -36.27
C THR A 460 -11.12 8.09 -35.78
N ASP A 461 -9.88 7.75 -35.48
CA ASP A 461 -9.51 6.44 -34.98
C ASP A 461 -9.75 6.35 -33.45
N VAL A 462 -10.83 5.70 -33.07
CA VAL A 462 -11.27 5.54 -31.67
C VAL A 462 -10.23 4.80 -30.83
N ARG A 463 -9.52 3.81 -31.40
CA ARG A 463 -8.50 3.04 -30.69
C ARG A 463 -7.34 3.92 -30.26
N LEU A 464 -6.85 4.80 -31.12
CA LEU A 464 -5.79 5.75 -30.77
C LEU A 464 -6.22 6.70 -29.65
N GLY A 465 -7.47 7.20 -29.71
CA GLY A 465 -8.02 8.05 -28.66
C GLY A 465 -8.15 7.31 -27.33
N VAL A 466 -8.55 6.04 -27.34
CA VAL A 466 -8.60 5.18 -26.13
C VAL A 466 -7.20 4.92 -25.58
N ARG A 467 -6.20 4.61 -26.44
CA ARG A 467 -4.78 4.47 -26.04
C ARG A 467 -4.24 5.76 -25.39
N LEU A 468 -4.55 6.91 -26.00
CA LEU A 468 -4.20 8.20 -25.41
C LEU A 468 -4.84 8.39 -24.04
N ALA A 469 -6.14 8.13 -23.91
CA ALA A 469 -6.86 8.25 -22.65
C ALA A 469 -6.34 7.32 -21.55
N SER A 470 -5.85 6.11 -21.92
CA SER A 470 -5.32 5.14 -20.95
C SER A 470 -4.04 5.60 -20.25
N VAL A 471 -3.23 6.45 -20.91
CA VAL A 471 -1.97 6.98 -20.37
C VAL A 471 -2.09 8.41 -19.84
N GLN A 472 -3.25 9.04 -19.98
CA GLN A 472 -3.56 10.38 -19.46
C GLN A 472 -4.24 10.30 -18.10
N THR A 473 -4.20 11.41 -17.33
CA THR A 473 -4.92 11.60 -16.06
C THR A 473 -5.61 12.97 -16.03
N GLY A 474 -6.54 13.15 -15.11
CA GLY A 474 -7.18 14.45 -14.86
C GLY A 474 -7.84 15.08 -16.10
N ASP A 475 -7.65 16.40 -16.28
CA ASP A 475 -8.30 17.19 -17.33
C ASP A 475 -7.94 16.75 -18.76
N ALA A 476 -6.71 16.29 -18.97
CA ALA A 476 -6.27 15.81 -20.27
C ALA A 476 -7.06 14.57 -20.72
N ARG A 477 -7.28 13.61 -19.80
CA ARG A 477 -8.11 12.43 -20.05
C ARG A 477 -9.58 12.81 -20.31
N ARG A 478 -10.13 13.77 -19.53
CA ARG A 478 -11.50 14.29 -19.74
C ARG A 478 -11.65 14.96 -21.10
N ALA A 479 -10.68 15.76 -21.51
CA ALA A 479 -10.69 16.40 -22.84
C ALA A 479 -10.65 15.36 -23.97
N THR A 480 -9.88 14.29 -23.82
CA THR A 480 -9.83 13.18 -24.78
C THR A 480 -11.16 12.43 -24.84
N LEU A 481 -11.82 12.17 -23.68
CA LEU A 481 -13.16 11.56 -23.65
C LEU A 481 -14.18 12.41 -24.43
N VAL A 482 -14.19 13.74 -24.25
CA VAL A 482 -15.09 14.65 -24.98
C VAL A 482 -14.85 14.57 -26.50
N ARG A 483 -13.60 14.41 -26.93
CA ARG A 483 -13.28 14.20 -28.35
C ARG A 483 -13.84 12.87 -28.86
N LEU A 484 -13.62 11.77 -28.09
CA LEU A 484 -14.10 10.43 -28.41
C LEU A 484 -15.64 10.36 -28.52
N GLN A 485 -16.36 11.01 -27.59
CA GLN A 485 -17.83 11.03 -27.59
C GLN A 485 -18.46 11.75 -28.79
N ARG A 486 -17.68 12.56 -29.50
CA ARG A 486 -18.13 13.27 -30.72
C ARG A 486 -17.89 12.46 -31.99
N LEU A 487 -17.15 11.36 -31.91
CA LEU A 487 -16.86 10.52 -33.06
C LEU A 487 -18.06 9.61 -33.39
N PRO A 488 -18.30 9.35 -34.67
CA PRO A 488 -19.19 8.27 -35.07
C PRO A 488 -18.55 6.94 -34.67
N THR A 489 -19.19 6.19 -33.81
CA THR A 489 -18.69 4.93 -33.27
C THR A 489 -19.59 3.76 -33.65
N THR A 490 -18.98 2.63 -33.92
CA THR A 490 -19.69 1.34 -33.93
C THR A 490 -20.15 0.98 -32.50
N PRO A 491 -21.13 0.09 -32.31
CA PRO A 491 -21.55 -0.35 -31.00
C PRO A 491 -20.37 -0.89 -30.13
N LEU A 492 -19.39 -1.55 -30.75
CA LEU A 492 -18.20 -2.07 -30.06
C LEU A 492 -17.23 -0.95 -29.65
N GLU A 493 -16.95 0.01 -30.53
CA GLU A 493 -16.13 1.18 -30.19
C GLU A 493 -16.78 2.03 -29.09
N ALA A 494 -18.11 2.16 -29.09
CA ALA A 494 -18.83 2.85 -28.02
C ALA A 494 -18.62 2.19 -26.64
N THR A 495 -18.37 0.87 -26.57
CA THR A 495 -18.00 0.22 -25.29
C THR A 495 -16.64 0.69 -24.80
N ALA A 496 -15.66 0.86 -25.69
CA ALA A 496 -14.33 1.35 -25.32
C ALA A 496 -14.37 2.81 -24.82
N VAL A 497 -15.24 3.65 -25.42
CA VAL A 497 -15.48 5.04 -24.95
C VAL A 497 -16.16 5.05 -23.58
N ASP A 498 -17.16 4.18 -23.34
CA ASP A 498 -17.76 4.07 -22.01
C ASP A 498 -16.77 3.51 -20.97
N TRP A 499 -15.81 2.69 -21.37
CA TRP A 499 -14.74 2.23 -20.46
C TRP A 499 -13.83 3.38 -20.02
N VAL A 500 -13.48 4.30 -20.93
CA VAL A 500 -12.76 5.52 -20.58
C VAL A 500 -13.59 6.41 -19.63
N ALA A 501 -14.92 6.51 -19.89
CA ALA A 501 -15.82 7.26 -19.01
C ALA A 501 -15.90 6.65 -17.61
N TYR A 502 -15.95 5.31 -17.50
CA TYR A 502 -15.85 4.59 -16.23
C TYR A 502 -14.57 4.94 -15.49
N ALA A 503 -13.41 4.81 -16.15
CA ALA A 503 -12.12 5.04 -15.51
C ALA A 503 -12.02 6.47 -14.93
N ILE A 504 -12.53 7.48 -15.65
CA ILE A 504 -12.58 8.87 -15.17
C ILE A 504 -13.52 8.99 -13.96
N ALA A 505 -14.72 8.45 -14.07
CA ALA A 505 -15.71 8.54 -13.00
C ALA A 505 -15.26 7.83 -11.72
N PHE A 506 -14.56 6.69 -11.86
CA PHE A 506 -13.99 5.94 -10.75
C PHE A 506 -12.84 6.70 -10.08
N ASP A 507 -11.90 7.23 -10.86
CA ASP A 507 -10.78 8.05 -10.37
C ASP A 507 -11.27 9.33 -9.65
N ASP A 508 -12.39 9.90 -10.12
CA ASP A 508 -13.03 11.08 -9.51
C ASP A 508 -13.93 10.73 -8.29
N GLY A 509 -14.03 9.44 -7.91
CA GLY A 509 -14.89 8.96 -6.82
C GLY A 509 -16.40 9.06 -7.11
N GLN A 510 -16.77 9.24 -8.39
CA GLN A 510 -18.18 9.34 -8.82
C GLN A 510 -18.74 7.94 -9.11
N LEU A 511 -18.82 7.11 -8.05
CA LEU A 511 -19.11 5.68 -8.14
C LEU A 511 -20.44 5.34 -8.85
N ALA A 512 -21.43 6.21 -8.75
CA ALA A 512 -22.71 6.01 -9.46
C ALA A 512 -22.56 6.17 -10.98
N LEU A 513 -21.75 7.14 -11.44
CA LEU A 513 -21.46 7.33 -12.86
C LEU A 513 -20.54 6.25 -13.41
N ALA A 514 -19.60 5.77 -12.58
CA ALA A 514 -18.74 4.65 -12.91
C ALA A 514 -19.56 3.37 -13.15
N ASP A 515 -20.48 3.01 -12.24
CA ASP A 515 -21.38 1.86 -12.41
C ASP A 515 -22.28 2.00 -13.65
N ALA A 516 -22.85 3.19 -13.87
CA ALA A 516 -23.70 3.44 -15.04
C ALA A 516 -22.95 3.30 -16.38
N ALA A 517 -21.68 3.73 -16.44
CA ALA A 517 -20.85 3.55 -17.63
C ALA A 517 -20.59 2.06 -17.92
N LEU A 518 -20.19 1.29 -16.89
CA LEU A 518 -19.98 -0.16 -17.02
C LEU A 518 -21.28 -0.93 -17.30
N ALA A 519 -22.43 -0.47 -16.78
CA ALA A 519 -23.72 -1.06 -17.11
C ALA A 519 -24.02 -0.94 -18.62
N ARG A 520 -23.75 0.23 -19.22
CA ARG A 520 -23.88 0.38 -20.70
C ARG A 520 -22.93 -0.53 -21.47
N VAL A 521 -21.70 -0.74 -20.97
CA VAL A 521 -20.77 -1.72 -21.57
C VAL A 521 -21.37 -3.13 -21.51
N ALA A 522 -21.87 -3.56 -20.33
CA ALA A 522 -22.46 -4.89 -20.15
C ALA A 522 -23.68 -5.12 -21.06
N ASP A 523 -24.57 -4.13 -21.14
CA ASP A 523 -25.76 -4.22 -21.96
C ASP A 523 -25.44 -4.32 -23.47
N ARG A 524 -24.47 -3.52 -23.95
CA ARG A 524 -24.01 -3.64 -25.34
C ARG A 524 -23.25 -4.94 -25.59
N ALA A 525 -22.41 -5.38 -24.66
CA ALA A 525 -21.69 -6.64 -24.77
C ALA A 525 -22.69 -7.82 -24.93
N ARG A 526 -23.76 -7.81 -24.14
CA ARG A 526 -24.86 -8.79 -24.24
C ARG A 526 -25.56 -8.72 -25.57
N ALA A 527 -25.92 -7.53 -26.07
CA ALA A 527 -26.55 -7.32 -27.35
C ALA A 527 -25.66 -7.76 -28.54
N LEU A 528 -24.33 -7.64 -28.39
CA LEU A 528 -23.37 -8.07 -29.41
C LEU A 528 -22.95 -9.55 -29.29
N GLY A 529 -23.44 -10.28 -28.29
CA GLY A 529 -23.04 -11.66 -28.03
C GLY A 529 -21.56 -11.81 -27.63
N LEU A 530 -21.02 -10.87 -26.86
CA LEU A 530 -19.64 -10.83 -26.41
C LEU A 530 -19.54 -11.16 -24.89
N PRO A 531 -19.61 -12.43 -24.50
CA PRO A 531 -19.72 -12.84 -23.10
C PRO A 531 -18.49 -12.47 -22.26
N THR A 532 -17.31 -12.45 -22.87
CA THR A 532 -16.07 -12.08 -22.19
C THR A 532 -16.05 -10.59 -21.79
N LEU A 533 -16.56 -9.72 -22.68
CA LEU A 533 -16.70 -8.29 -22.40
C LEU A 533 -17.78 -8.01 -21.36
N GLU A 534 -18.90 -8.77 -21.41
CA GLU A 534 -19.93 -8.72 -20.36
C GLU A 534 -19.37 -9.12 -19.00
N ALA A 535 -18.57 -10.19 -18.96
CA ALA A 535 -17.90 -10.65 -17.73
C ALA A 535 -16.91 -9.61 -17.18
N ALA A 536 -16.13 -9.00 -18.08
CA ALA A 536 -15.20 -7.93 -17.69
C ALA A 536 -15.95 -6.74 -17.07
N ALA A 537 -17.03 -6.30 -17.68
CA ALA A 537 -17.85 -5.21 -17.17
C ALA A 537 -18.50 -5.57 -15.81
N ALA A 538 -19.01 -6.78 -15.65
CA ALA A 538 -19.57 -7.24 -14.38
C ALA A 538 -18.51 -7.31 -13.27
N PHE A 539 -17.29 -7.76 -13.59
CA PHE A 539 -16.17 -7.81 -12.67
C PHE A 539 -15.78 -6.41 -12.14
N GLU A 540 -15.63 -5.43 -13.02
CA GLU A 540 -15.32 -4.05 -12.63
C GLU A 540 -16.49 -3.39 -11.87
N ARG A 541 -17.75 -3.70 -12.22
CA ARG A 541 -18.91 -3.25 -11.45
C ARG A 541 -18.92 -3.80 -10.03
N ALA A 542 -18.45 -5.04 -9.84
CA ALA A 542 -18.28 -5.60 -8.49
C ALA A 542 -17.27 -4.81 -7.68
N ALA A 543 -16.15 -4.38 -8.28
CA ALA A 543 -15.20 -3.50 -7.62
C ALA A 543 -15.82 -2.15 -7.22
N VAL A 544 -16.63 -1.53 -8.11
CA VAL A 544 -17.38 -0.30 -7.78
C VAL A 544 -18.39 -0.53 -6.64
N ALA A 545 -19.05 -1.67 -6.59
CA ALA A 545 -19.97 -2.02 -5.51
C ALA A 545 -19.24 -2.15 -4.15
N LEU A 546 -18.04 -2.74 -4.14
CA LEU A 546 -17.20 -2.84 -2.93
C LEU A 546 -16.77 -1.47 -2.43
N GLU A 547 -16.40 -0.54 -3.30
CA GLU A 547 -16.09 0.85 -2.92
C GLU A 547 -17.31 1.58 -2.31
N ARG A 548 -18.52 1.14 -2.64
CA ARG A 548 -19.79 1.62 -2.05
C ARG A 548 -20.18 0.85 -0.79
N GLU A 549 -19.36 -0.05 -0.32
CA GLU A 549 -19.65 -0.99 0.79
C GLU A 549 -20.89 -1.89 0.54
N ASP A 550 -21.31 -2.09 -0.72
CA ASP A 550 -22.43 -2.97 -1.11
C ASP A 550 -21.90 -4.36 -1.46
N THR A 551 -21.63 -5.15 -0.43
CA THR A 551 -21.11 -6.51 -0.56
C THR A 551 -22.09 -7.45 -1.27
N ASP A 552 -23.41 -7.26 -1.10
CA ASP A 552 -24.43 -8.09 -1.74
C ASP A 552 -24.51 -7.84 -3.24
N ALA A 553 -24.37 -6.58 -3.67
CA ALA A 553 -24.26 -6.27 -5.11
C ALA A 553 -22.96 -6.85 -5.69
N ALA A 554 -21.83 -6.73 -4.97
CA ALA A 554 -20.56 -7.31 -5.41
C ALA A 554 -20.64 -8.84 -5.56
N ASP A 555 -21.30 -9.57 -4.63
CA ASP A 555 -21.52 -11.01 -4.72
C ASP A 555 -22.27 -11.38 -5.99
N ARG A 556 -23.38 -10.68 -6.27
CA ARG A 556 -24.18 -10.92 -7.50
C ARG A 556 -23.37 -10.66 -8.76
N LEU A 557 -22.65 -9.55 -8.80
CA LEU A 557 -21.85 -9.14 -9.97
C LEU A 557 -20.66 -10.07 -10.23
N HIS A 558 -19.97 -10.55 -9.18
CA HIS A 558 -18.96 -11.59 -9.34
C HIS A 558 -19.55 -12.89 -9.86
N ALA A 559 -20.74 -13.29 -9.37
CA ALA A 559 -21.44 -14.47 -9.89
C ALA A 559 -21.84 -14.29 -11.38
N ASP A 560 -22.25 -13.09 -11.78
CA ASP A 560 -22.55 -12.76 -13.18
C ASP A 560 -21.30 -12.84 -14.05
N ALA A 561 -20.16 -12.28 -13.58
CA ALA A 561 -18.89 -12.37 -14.28
C ALA A 561 -18.42 -13.83 -14.45
N MET A 562 -18.56 -14.65 -13.42
CA MET A 562 -18.24 -16.09 -13.48
C MET A 562 -19.11 -16.83 -14.51
N ARG A 563 -20.41 -16.50 -14.60
CA ARG A 563 -21.35 -17.15 -15.55
C ARG A 563 -21.10 -16.68 -16.97
N ALA A 564 -21.05 -15.37 -17.21
CA ALA A 564 -20.87 -14.81 -18.54
C ALA A 564 -19.48 -15.17 -19.11
N GLY A 565 -18.45 -15.08 -18.29
CA GLY A 565 -17.08 -15.35 -18.70
C GLY A 565 -16.61 -16.79 -18.53
N ALA A 566 -17.49 -17.76 -18.48
CA ALA A 566 -17.12 -19.16 -18.24
C ALA A 566 -15.96 -19.62 -19.14
N GLY A 567 -14.85 -20.05 -18.51
CA GLY A 567 -13.63 -20.46 -19.20
C GLY A 567 -12.68 -19.32 -19.59
N SER A 568 -13.01 -18.05 -19.29
CA SER A 568 -12.16 -16.87 -19.50
C SER A 568 -11.41 -16.47 -18.23
N GLU A 569 -10.43 -15.58 -18.40
CA GLU A 569 -9.67 -14.97 -17.29
C GLU A 569 -10.57 -14.22 -16.30
N TRP A 570 -11.66 -13.63 -16.76
CA TRP A 570 -12.59 -12.87 -15.93
C TRP A 570 -13.38 -13.75 -14.96
N ALA A 571 -13.74 -14.97 -15.39
CA ALA A 571 -14.39 -15.93 -14.50
C ALA A 571 -13.46 -16.37 -13.35
N TRP A 572 -12.19 -16.57 -13.62
CA TRP A 572 -11.23 -16.98 -12.57
C TRP A 572 -10.91 -15.86 -11.60
N ARG A 573 -10.74 -14.65 -12.13
CA ARG A 573 -10.53 -13.44 -11.29
C ARG A 573 -11.77 -13.17 -10.42
N ALA A 574 -12.96 -13.24 -11.01
CA ALA A 574 -14.21 -13.07 -10.28
C ALA A 574 -14.38 -14.15 -9.19
N ALA A 575 -14.05 -15.41 -9.48
CA ALA A 575 -14.09 -16.49 -8.51
C ALA A 575 -13.14 -16.25 -7.32
N LYS A 576 -11.91 -15.79 -7.59
CA LYS A 576 -10.94 -15.41 -6.56
C LYS A 576 -11.45 -14.25 -5.71
N ASP A 577 -11.86 -13.15 -6.32
CA ASP A 577 -12.26 -11.93 -5.60
C ASP A 577 -13.56 -12.15 -4.82
N ARG A 578 -14.51 -12.92 -5.37
CA ARG A 578 -15.70 -13.40 -4.66
C ARG A 578 -15.35 -14.18 -3.40
N ALA A 579 -14.41 -15.12 -3.54
CA ALA A 579 -13.95 -15.94 -2.42
C ALA A 579 -13.29 -15.11 -1.32
N ILE A 580 -12.44 -14.14 -1.68
CA ILE A 580 -11.77 -13.25 -0.73
C ILE A 580 -12.79 -12.36 0.00
N THR A 581 -13.73 -11.78 -0.74
CA THR A 581 -14.75 -10.88 -0.21
C THR A 581 -15.65 -11.58 0.79
N LEU A 582 -16.08 -12.82 0.48
CA LEU A 582 -17.11 -13.54 1.24
C LEU A 582 -16.58 -14.65 2.15
N ARG A 583 -15.25 -14.81 2.28
CA ARG A 583 -14.63 -15.93 3.01
C ARG A 583 -15.06 -16.08 4.47
N TYR A 584 -15.60 -15.03 5.08
CA TYR A 584 -16.07 -15.03 6.47
C TYR A 584 -17.60 -14.99 6.59
N ASP A 585 -18.32 -14.81 5.46
CA ASP A 585 -19.78 -14.67 5.39
C ASP A 585 -20.48 -15.85 4.72
N ARG A 586 -19.73 -16.69 4.01
CA ARG A 586 -20.25 -17.88 3.33
C ARG A 586 -19.61 -19.16 3.88
N PRO A 587 -20.29 -20.31 3.77
CA PRO A 587 -19.70 -21.59 4.13
C PRO A 587 -18.36 -21.82 3.40
N LEU A 588 -17.32 -22.20 4.15
CA LEU A 588 -15.97 -22.37 3.60
C LEU A 588 -15.88 -23.40 2.47
N ARG A 589 -16.85 -24.34 2.38
CA ARG A 589 -16.97 -25.26 1.23
C ARG A 589 -17.25 -24.55 -0.08
N GLU A 590 -18.10 -23.52 -0.06
CA GLU A 590 -18.42 -22.70 -1.26
C GLU A 590 -17.23 -21.83 -1.64
N VAL A 591 -16.64 -21.16 -0.65
CA VAL A 591 -15.43 -20.34 -0.84
C VAL A 591 -14.28 -21.17 -1.41
N SER A 592 -14.10 -22.41 -0.90
CA SER A 592 -13.10 -23.35 -1.41
C SER A 592 -13.34 -23.75 -2.87
N ALA A 593 -14.61 -23.94 -3.26
CA ALA A 593 -14.96 -24.26 -4.64
C ALA A 593 -14.61 -23.11 -5.61
N TRP A 594 -14.87 -21.85 -5.21
CA TRP A 594 -14.51 -20.68 -6.01
C TRP A 594 -13.00 -20.51 -6.16
N LEU A 595 -12.23 -20.67 -5.06
CA LEU A 595 -10.76 -20.63 -5.16
C LEU A 595 -10.22 -21.79 -5.99
N GLN A 596 -10.80 -23.00 -5.89
CA GLN A 596 -10.40 -24.13 -6.73
C GLN A 596 -10.64 -23.84 -8.20
N GLN A 597 -11.79 -23.25 -8.57
CA GLN A 597 -12.06 -22.80 -9.93
C GLN A 597 -11.02 -21.80 -10.43
N ALA A 598 -10.58 -20.87 -9.56
CA ALA A 598 -9.54 -19.92 -9.90
C ALA A 598 -8.16 -20.58 -10.08
N VAL A 599 -7.80 -21.56 -9.23
CA VAL A 599 -6.58 -22.38 -9.36
C VAL A 599 -6.56 -23.15 -10.69
N ASP A 600 -7.66 -23.85 -11.00
CA ASP A 600 -7.76 -24.67 -12.22
C ASP A 600 -7.69 -23.79 -13.48
N GLY A 601 -8.34 -22.62 -13.43
CA GLY A 601 -8.28 -21.63 -14.51
C GLY A 601 -6.87 -21.08 -14.72
N ALA A 602 -6.19 -20.65 -13.66
CA ALA A 602 -4.84 -20.12 -13.72
C ALA A 602 -3.83 -21.19 -14.23
N ARG A 603 -3.97 -22.43 -13.78
CA ARG A 603 -3.15 -23.55 -14.27
C ARG A 603 -3.37 -23.82 -15.76
N LYS A 604 -4.63 -23.85 -16.20
CA LYS A 604 -4.98 -24.06 -17.61
C LYS A 604 -4.45 -22.95 -18.52
N ALA A 605 -4.46 -21.72 -18.02
CA ALA A 605 -3.93 -20.55 -18.73
C ALA A 605 -2.40 -20.47 -18.72
N GLY A 606 -1.71 -21.23 -17.86
CA GLY A 606 -0.29 -21.09 -17.64
C GLY A 606 0.08 -19.79 -16.91
N ASP A 607 -0.88 -19.15 -16.23
CA ASP A 607 -0.68 -17.92 -15.48
C ASP A 607 -0.08 -18.23 -14.09
N ALA A 608 1.24 -18.40 -14.05
CA ALA A 608 1.95 -18.69 -12.83
C ALA A 608 1.87 -17.57 -11.79
N ARG A 609 1.59 -16.31 -12.19
CA ARG A 609 1.41 -15.18 -11.27
C ARG A 609 0.05 -15.26 -10.57
N LEU A 610 -1.03 -15.40 -11.35
CA LEU A 610 -2.36 -15.57 -10.81
C LEU A 610 -2.44 -16.84 -9.97
N LEU A 611 -1.82 -17.94 -10.42
CA LEU A 611 -1.76 -19.19 -9.69
C LEU A 611 -1.11 -19.01 -8.31
N ALA A 612 0.05 -18.35 -8.24
CA ALA A 612 0.71 -18.06 -6.96
C ALA A 612 -0.18 -17.21 -6.05
N ASP A 613 -0.82 -16.17 -6.61
CA ASP A 613 -1.71 -15.29 -5.85
C ASP A 613 -2.94 -16.02 -5.28
N VAL A 614 -3.56 -16.89 -6.07
CA VAL A 614 -4.71 -17.71 -5.62
C VAL A 614 -4.28 -18.76 -4.59
N LEU A 615 -3.11 -19.37 -4.75
CA LEU A 615 -2.60 -20.35 -3.79
C LEU A 615 -2.27 -19.71 -2.43
N TRP A 616 -1.77 -18.47 -2.41
CA TRP A 616 -1.61 -17.70 -1.19
C TRP A 616 -2.94 -17.39 -0.49
N ASP A 617 -4.07 -17.28 -1.22
CA ASP A 617 -5.39 -17.14 -0.64
C ASP A 617 -6.01 -18.49 -0.24
N MET A 618 -5.63 -19.59 -0.92
CA MET A 618 -6.08 -20.94 -0.59
C MET A 618 -5.49 -21.43 0.75
N SER A 619 -4.24 -21.12 1.05
CA SER A 619 -3.56 -21.57 2.28
C SER A 619 -4.32 -21.18 3.56
N PRO A 620 -4.67 -19.90 3.82
CA PRO A 620 -5.44 -19.53 5.00
C PRO A 620 -6.85 -20.12 5.04
N LEU A 621 -7.46 -20.37 3.87
CA LEU A 621 -8.74 -21.03 3.79
C LEU A 621 -8.66 -22.49 4.27
N GLN A 622 -7.66 -23.23 3.82
CA GLN A 622 -7.42 -24.60 4.23
C GLN A 622 -7.12 -24.70 5.74
N LEU A 623 -6.34 -23.75 6.29
CA LEU A 623 -6.14 -23.66 7.75
C LEU A 623 -7.46 -23.45 8.48
N SER A 624 -8.33 -22.57 7.97
CA SER A 624 -9.64 -22.29 8.58
C SER A 624 -10.58 -23.51 8.54
N ARG A 625 -10.36 -24.45 7.62
CA ARG A 625 -11.06 -25.75 7.52
C ARG A 625 -10.41 -26.86 8.34
N GLY A 626 -9.25 -26.63 8.94
CA GLY A 626 -8.47 -27.63 9.65
C GLY A 626 -7.57 -28.49 8.75
N ASN A 627 -7.41 -28.16 7.48
CA ASN A 627 -6.60 -28.90 6.50
C ASN A 627 -5.17 -28.36 6.49
N VAL A 628 -4.39 -28.65 7.53
CA VAL A 628 -3.04 -28.07 7.70
C VAL A 628 -2.07 -28.52 6.60
N THR A 629 -2.17 -29.75 6.16
CA THR A 629 -1.29 -30.33 5.12
C THR A 629 -1.54 -29.66 3.76
N GLU A 630 -2.78 -29.49 3.37
CA GLU A 630 -3.17 -28.81 2.13
C GLU A 630 -2.82 -27.31 2.17
N ALA A 631 -2.95 -26.68 3.35
CA ALA A 631 -2.51 -25.30 3.53
C ALA A 631 -1.01 -25.13 3.34
N GLU A 632 -0.21 -26.04 3.88
CA GLU A 632 1.24 -26.06 3.74
C GLU A 632 1.65 -26.33 2.28
N ALA A 633 1.00 -27.29 1.61
CA ALA A 633 1.25 -27.60 0.20
C ALA A 633 0.96 -26.38 -0.71
N ALA A 634 -0.19 -25.71 -0.50
CA ALA A 634 -0.55 -24.51 -1.26
C ALA A 634 0.46 -23.37 -1.05
N ALA A 635 0.92 -23.15 0.18
CA ALA A 635 1.92 -22.13 0.48
C ALA A 635 3.29 -22.46 -0.14
N GLN A 636 3.71 -23.73 -0.13
CA GLN A 636 4.97 -24.18 -0.75
C GLN A 636 4.93 -24.04 -2.28
N GLU A 637 3.83 -24.43 -2.93
CA GLU A 637 3.66 -24.27 -4.38
C GLU A 637 3.67 -22.78 -4.77
N ALA A 638 2.95 -21.92 -4.02
CA ALA A 638 2.95 -20.49 -4.26
C ALA A 638 4.35 -19.87 -4.11
N GLU A 639 5.11 -20.27 -3.07
CA GLU A 639 6.47 -19.82 -2.86
C GLU A 639 7.41 -20.27 -3.99
N ALA A 640 7.27 -21.50 -4.47
CA ALA A 640 8.07 -22.02 -5.57
C ALA A 640 7.83 -21.26 -6.89
N LEU A 641 6.59 -20.84 -7.15
CA LEU A 641 6.21 -20.02 -8.30
C LEU A 641 6.76 -18.58 -8.19
N ASP A 642 6.88 -18.04 -6.96
CA ASP A 642 7.36 -16.68 -6.72
C ASP A 642 8.89 -16.56 -6.62
N ARG A 643 9.63 -17.63 -6.23
CA ARG A 643 11.09 -17.61 -6.03
C ARG A 643 11.92 -17.13 -7.23
N PRO A 644 11.60 -17.51 -8.49
CA PRO A 644 12.39 -17.06 -9.65
C PRO A 644 12.23 -15.58 -9.97
N ARG A 645 11.33 -14.86 -9.27
CA ARG A 645 10.96 -13.47 -9.57
C ARG A 645 11.61 -12.50 -8.60
N PRO A 646 12.05 -11.32 -9.08
CA PRO A 646 12.47 -10.25 -8.19
C PRO A 646 11.31 -9.85 -7.27
N PRO A 647 11.59 -9.36 -6.06
CA PRO A 647 10.57 -9.07 -5.05
C PRO A 647 9.43 -8.17 -5.54
N GLU A 648 9.75 -7.21 -6.44
CA GLU A 648 8.77 -6.29 -7.02
C GLU A 648 7.82 -6.94 -8.04
N ALA A 649 8.24 -8.08 -8.62
CA ALA A 649 7.48 -8.82 -9.63
C ALA A 649 6.71 -10.02 -9.07
N ARG A 650 6.76 -10.26 -7.73
CA ARG A 650 6.02 -11.35 -7.09
C ARG A 650 4.53 -11.04 -7.04
N SER A 651 3.72 -12.08 -6.87
CA SER A 651 2.26 -12.03 -6.98
C SER A 651 1.59 -10.93 -6.13
N ARG A 652 2.13 -10.66 -4.94
CA ARG A 652 1.59 -9.67 -4.00
C ARG A 652 2.47 -8.40 -3.88
N GLY A 653 3.44 -8.21 -4.77
CA GLY A 653 4.31 -7.03 -4.77
C GLY A 653 5.07 -6.85 -3.44
N ALA A 654 5.15 -5.62 -2.95
CA ALA A 654 5.88 -5.29 -1.73
C ALA A 654 5.25 -5.84 -0.44
N LEU A 655 3.93 -6.10 -0.42
CA LEU A 655 3.25 -6.77 0.69
C LEU A 655 3.55 -8.28 0.72
N SER A 656 4.18 -8.84 -0.31
CA SER A 656 4.39 -10.28 -0.48
C SER A 656 5.09 -10.92 0.72
N ARG A 657 6.17 -10.35 1.22
CA ARG A 657 6.94 -10.91 2.34
C ARG A 657 6.14 -10.96 3.64
N MET A 658 5.43 -9.89 3.96
CA MET A 658 4.58 -9.83 5.15
C MET A 658 3.51 -10.92 5.13
N TYR A 659 2.81 -11.06 3.98
CA TYR A 659 1.80 -12.11 3.80
C TYR A 659 2.40 -13.51 3.86
N GLN A 660 3.54 -13.74 3.22
CA GLN A 660 4.26 -15.02 3.28
C GLN A 660 4.64 -15.38 4.72
N TRP A 661 5.29 -14.49 5.44
CA TRP A 661 5.68 -14.73 6.83
C TRP A 661 4.47 -14.93 7.76
N ARG A 662 3.40 -14.18 7.55
CA ARG A 662 2.15 -14.36 8.30
C ARG A 662 1.57 -15.76 8.06
N GLU A 663 1.44 -16.21 6.82
CA GLU A 663 0.86 -17.51 6.52
C GLU A 663 1.78 -18.66 6.96
N GLN A 664 3.08 -18.54 6.76
CA GLN A 664 4.05 -19.50 7.29
C GLN A 664 3.99 -19.56 8.83
N SER A 665 3.86 -18.42 9.49
CA SER A 665 3.66 -18.35 10.96
C SER A 665 2.42 -19.12 11.40
N ARG A 666 1.29 -18.94 10.69
CA ARG A 666 0.03 -19.66 10.99
C ARG A 666 0.17 -21.16 10.81
N ILE A 667 0.82 -21.62 9.76
CA ILE A 667 1.10 -23.04 9.52
C ILE A 667 1.99 -23.60 10.64
N ARG A 668 3.08 -22.91 11.00
CA ARG A 668 3.99 -23.30 12.08
C ARG A 668 3.28 -23.35 13.44
N PHE A 669 2.40 -22.40 13.70
CA PHE A 669 1.55 -22.40 14.89
C PHE A 669 0.63 -23.62 14.92
N ALA A 670 -0.08 -23.90 13.83
CA ALA A 670 -0.96 -25.06 13.73
C ALA A 670 -0.19 -26.39 13.93
N ARG A 671 1.01 -26.50 13.38
CA ARG A 671 1.93 -27.65 13.58
C ARG A 671 2.54 -27.73 14.99
N GLY A 672 2.33 -26.72 15.83
CA GLY A 672 2.87 -26.67 17.19
C GLY A 672 4.33 -26.20 17.29
N ALA A 673 4.91 -25.67 16.24
CA ALA A 673 6.24 -25.06 16.23
C ALA A 673 6.15 -23.59 16.68
N LEU A 674 5.85 -23.36 17.96
CA LEU A 674 5.48 -22.04 18.49
C LEU A 674 6.62 -21.02 18.42
N VAL A 675 7.86 -21.43 18.58
CA VAL A 675 9.04 -20.54 18.52
C VAL A 675 9.22 -19.98 17.10
N ASP A 676 9.15 -20.85 16.09
CA ASP A 676 9.25 -20.42 14.69
C ASP A 676 8.05 -19.57 14.28
N ALA A 677 6.84 -19.95 14.74
CA ALA A 677 5.64 -19.16 14.51
C ALA A 677 5.78 -17.73 15.06
N ALA A 678 6.29 -17.59 16.29
CA ALA A 678 6.51 -16.29 16.92
C ALA A 678 7.51 -15.43 16.14
N ARG A 679 8.65 -16.01 15.75
CA ARG A 679 9.68 -15.31 14.96
C ARG A 679 9.12 -14.80 13.62
N LEU A 680 8.39 -15.66 12.91
CA LEU A 680 7.79 -15.28 11.62
C LEU A 680 6.67 -14.23 11.78
N ALA A 681 5.87 -14.29 12.86
CA ALA A 681 4.85 -13.29 13.14
C ALA A 681 5.47 -11.92 13.52
N GLU A 682 6.55 -11.91 14.28
CA GLU A 682 7.30 -10.70 14.61
C GLU A 682 7.93 -10.09 13.34
N GLN A 683 8.54 -10.89 12.47
CA GLN A 683 9.05 -10.44 11.17
C GLN A 683 7.94 -9.88 10.28
N ALA A 684 6.78 -10.54 10.22
CA ALA A 684 5.63 -10.06 9.48
C ALA A 684 5.11 -8.72 10.05
N GLN A 685 5.12 -8.55 11.37
CA GLN A 685 4.71 -7.32 12.03
C GLN A 685 5.72 -6.17 11.80
N GLU A 686 7.02 -6.46 11.81
CA GLU A 686 8.05 -5.47 11.50
C GLU A 686 7.92 -4.97 10.05
N GLU A 687 7.70 -5.88 9.10
CA GLU A 687 7.47 -5.51 7.70
C GLU A 687 6.16 -4.77 7.53
N ASN A 688 5.12 -5.15 8.27
CA ASN A 688 3.83 -4.47 8.30
C ASN A 688 3.95 -3.00 8.74
N VAL A 689 4.75 -2.72 9.78
CA VAL A 689 5.04 -1.35 10.22
C VAL A 689 5.82 -0.58 9.15
N ARG A 690 6.76 -1.25 8.43
CA ARG A 690 7.54 -0.62 7.36
C ARG A 690 6.71 -0.23 6.14
N VAL A 691 5.69 -1.03 5.80
CA VAL A 691 4.80 -0.77 4.65
C VAL A 691 3.62 0.14 5.01
N GLU A 692 3.58 0.67 6.25
CA GLU A 692 2.47 1.49 6.76
C GLU A 692 1.06 0.92 6.44
N ASP A 693 1.00 -0.39 6.19
CA ASP A 693 -0.30 -1.07 6.20
C ASP A 693 -0.80 -0.93 7.64
N LYS A 694 -1.95 -0.28 7.86
CA LYS A 694 -2.60 -0.18 9.18
C LYS A 694 -3.00 -1.57 9.68
N GLY A 695 -2.07 -2.44 9.71
CA GLY A 695 -1.85 -3.84 9.66
C GLY A 695 -2.40 -4.63 10.81
N PHE A 696 -3.68 -4.49 10.99
CA PHE A 696 -4.46 -5.37 11.85
C PHE A 696 -4.51 -6.82 11.37
N ARG A 697 -3.91 -7.11 10.21
CA ARG A 697 -3.87 -8.45 9.62
C ARG A 697 -2.88 -9.39 10.31
N VAL A 698 -1.84 -8.87 10.95
CA VAL A 698 -0.82 -9.64 11.68
C VAL A 698 -1.07 -9.64 13.19
N LEU A 699 -1.49 -8.50 13.76
CA LEU A 699 -1.65 -8.29 15.20
C LEU A 699 -2.52 -9.34 15.91
N PRO A 700 -3.69 -9.75 15.39
CA PRO A 700 -4.49 -10.80 16.00
C PRO A 700 -3.74 -12.13 16.16
N TYR A 701 -2.94 -12.52 15.17
CA TYR A 701 -2.16 -13.77 15.23
C TYR A 701 -0.98 -13.65 16.19
N LEU A 702 -0.27 -12.52 16.16
CA LEU A 702 0.82 -12.28 17.08
C LEU A 702 0.31 -12.28 18.53
N ALA A 703 -0.86 -11.69 18.79
CA ALA A 703 -1.48 -11.72 20.11
C ALA A 703 -1.84 -13.14 20.56
N GLU A 704 -2.35 -13.99 19.65
CA GLU A 704 -2.66 -15.39 19.96
C GLU A 704 -1.38 -16.21 20.23
N ILE A 705 -0.32 -15.99 19.49
CA ILE A 705 0.98 -16.62 19.74
C ILE A 705 1.56 -16.18 21.08
N LEU A 706 1.52 -14.89 21.40
CA LEU A 706 1.96 -14.37 22.70
C LEU A 706 1.15 -14.97 23.86
N ARG A 707 -0.16 -15.10 23.67
CA ARG A 707 -1.05 -15.75 24.60
C ARG A 707 -0.66 -17.22 24.83
N ALA A 708 -0.40 -17.98 23.76
CA ALA A 708 0.06 -19.37 23.84
C ALA A 708 1.41 -19.50 24.56
N GLN A 709 2.32 -18.51 24.39
CA GLN A 709 3.59 -18.42 25.13
C GLN A 709 3.41 -18.03 26.61
N GLY A 710 2.19 -17.81 27.09
CA GLY A 710 1.95 -17.33 28.47
C GLY A 710 2.24 -15.84 28.67
N LYS A 711 2.43 -15.06 27.61
CA LYS A 711 2.69 -13.61 27.63
C LYS A 711 1.39 -12.82 27.45
N SER A 712 0.31 -13.21 28.16
CA SER A 712 -1.02 -12.62 27.96
C SER A 712 -1.07 -11.11 28.23
N GLN A 713 -0.27 -10.58 29.18
CA GLN A 713 -0.21 -9.14 29.38
C GLN A 713 0.35 -8.41 28.13
N ARG A 714 1.46 -8.90 27.55
CA ARG A 714 2.03 -8.33 26.33
C ARG A 714 1.04 -8.40 25.15
N ALA A 715 0.26 -9.49 25.05
CA ALA A 715 -0.80 -9.61 24.04
C ALA A 715 -1.91 -8.57 24.24
N ALA A 716 -2.35 -8.33 25.49
CA ALA A 716 -3.36 -7.32 25.80
C ALA A 716 -2.87 -5.89 25.49
N ASP A 717 -1.61 -5.59 25.79
CA ASP A 717 -0.99 -4.28 25.53
C ASP A 717 -0.81 -4.03 24.02
N LEU A 718 -0.39 -5.06 23.28
CA LEU A 718 -0.29 -5.01 21.81
C LEU A 718 -1.63 -4.65 21.16
N LEU A 719 -2.71 -5.33 21.58
CA LEU A 719 -4.06 -5.08 21.08
C LEU A 719 -4.61 -3.72 21.55
N ALA A 720 -4.18 -3.21 22.70
CA ALA A 720 -4.54 -1.88 23.20
C ALA A 720 -3.94 -0.76 22.34
N GLY A 721 -2.68 -0.91 21.95
CA GLY A 721 -2.01 0.02 21.04
C GLY A 721 -2.78 0.14 19.71
N ALA A 722 -3.19 -0.99 19.17
CA ALA A 722 -3.95 -1.04 17.93
C ALA A 722 -5.30 -0.31 17.99
N ILE A 723 -6.02 -0.38 19.11
CA ILE A 723 -7.33 0.28 19.28
C ILE A 723 -7.21 1.81 19.30
N ASN A 724 -6.08 2.32 19.82
CA ASN A 724 -5.83 3.76 19.95
C ASN A 724 -5.39 4.42 18.62
N GLU A 725 -5.11 3.65 17.58
CA GLU A 725 -4.75 4.19 16.27
C GLU A 725 -5.99 4.80 15.57
N LYS A 726 -5.89 6.10 15.22
CA LYS A 726 -6.94 6.80 14.48
C LYS A 726 -7.08 6.24 13.05
N GLY A 727 -8.33 5.99 12.63
CA GLY A 727 -8.66 5.62 11.24
C GLY A 727 -8.80 4.11 10.98
N LEU A 728 -8.98 3.30 12.04
CA LEU A 728 -9.39 1.91 11.90
C LEU A 728 -10.83 1.78 11.39
N PRO A 729 -11.11 0.95 10.39
CA PRO A 729 -12.47 0.58 10.05
C PRO A 729 -13.21 -0.03 11.27
N THR A 730 -14.46 0.37 11.45
CA THR A 730 -15.26 0.00 12.64
C THR A 730 -15.34 -1.52 12.86
N PHE A 731 -15.41 -2.31 11.78
CA PHE A 731 -15.47 -3.77 11.87
C PHE A 731 -14.15 -4.39 12.36
N ILE A 732 -13.00 -3.80 12.02
CA ILE A 732 -11.69 -4.25 12.52
C ILE A 732 -11.55 -3.88 13.99
N GLN A 733 -11.96 -2.68 14.39
CA GLN A 733 -11.98 -2.27 15.80
C GLN A 733 -12.76 -3.27 16.65
N GLY A 734 -13.96 -3.67 16.21
CA GLY A 734 -14.79 -4.65 16.91
C GLY A 734 -14.08 -5.99 17.11
N ARG A 735 -13.43 -6.51 16.06
CA ARG A 735 -12.66 -7.77 16.13
C ARG A 735 -11.51 -7.68 17.14
N VAL A 736 -10.73 -6.59 17.09
CA VAL A 736 -9.60 -6.37 18.01
C VAL A 736 -10.08 -6.23 19.45
N LEU A 737 -11.21 -5.54 19.69
CA LEU A 737 -11.83 -5.41 21.02
C LEU A 737 -12.25 -6.76 21.58
N VAL A 738 -12.93 -7.62 20.79
CA VAL A 738 -13.34 -8.98 21.22
C VAL A 738 -12.11 -9.83 21.53
N GLN A 739 -11.07 -9.75 20.70
CA GLN A 739 -9.85 -10.52 20.95
C GLN A 739 -9.11 -10.05 22.20
N ARG A 740 -9.05 -8.74 22.45
CA ARG A 740 -8.48 -8.20 23.68
C ARG A 740 -9.30 -8.63 24.91
N ALA A 741 -10.63 -8.61 24.81
CA ALA A 741 -11.48 -9.13 25.87
C ALA A 741 -11.17 -10.61 26.17
N ASN A 742 -10.96 -11.43 25.14
CA ASN A 742 -10.57 -12.83 25.29
C ASN A 742 -9.22 -13.00 26.03
N VAL A 743 -8.23 -12.17 25.72
CA VAL A 743 -6.92 -12.20 26.41
C VAL A 743 -7.03 -11.72 27.85
N LEU A 744 -7.88 -10.72 28.14
CA LEU A 744 -8.11 -10.22 29.50
C LEU A 744 -8.78 -11.26 30.40
N LEU A 745 -9.59 -12.15 29.84
CA LEU A 745 -10.14 -13.28 30.58
C LEU A 745 -9.06 -14.25 31.09
N ASP A 746 -8.01 -14.48 30.29
CA ASP A 746 -6.86 -15.28 30.73
C ASP A 746 -6.07 -14.60 31.88
N LEU A 747 -6.16 -13.27 32.00
CA LEU A 747 -5.56 -12.49 33.10
C LEU A 747 -6.50 -12.32 34.32
N GLY A 748 -7.70 -12.87 34.26
CA GLY A 748 -8.72 -12.74 35.35
C GLY A 748 -9.37 -11.35 35.42
N ARG A 749 -9.14 -10.45 34.41
CA ARG A 749 -9.67 -9.08 34.36
C ARG A 749 -11.07 -9.03 33.76
N VAL A 750 -12.02 -9.74 34.42
CA VAL A 750 -13.37 -10.02 33.89
C VAL A 750 -14.18 -8.75 33.64
N THR A 751 -14.15 -7.78 34.56
CA THR A 751 -14.91 -6.51 34.43
C THR A 751 -14.46 -5.71 33.23
N GLU A 752 -13.17 -5.63 32.99
CA GLU A 752 -12.59 -4.90 31.85
C GLU A 752 -12.89 -5.64 30.52
N ALA A 753 -12.76 -6.97 30.53
CA ALA A 753 -13.14 -7.80 29.39
C ALA A 753 -14.61 -7.59 29.00
N ARG A 754 -15.54 -7.53 29.97
CA ARG A 754 -16.95 -7.25 29.75
C ARG A 754 -17.17 -5.89 29.08
N LYS A 755 -16.55 -4.84 29.61
CA LYS A 755 -16.65 -3.48 29.07
C LYS A 755 -16.20 -3.40 27.61
N LEU A 756 -15.09 -4.03 27.29
CA LEU A 756 -14.57 -4.06 25.91
C LEU A 756 -15.47 -4.88 24.98
N PHE A 757 -15.96 -6.00 25.45
CA PHE A 757 -16.87 -6.85 24.68
C PHE A 757 -18.19 -6.11 24.33
N GLU A 758 -18.76 -5.37 25.27
CA GLU A 758 -19.96 -4.57 25.06
C GLU A 758 -19.71 -3.42 24.08
N ALA A 759 -18.56 -2.77 24.14
CA ALA A 759 -18.16 -1.75 23.17
C ALA A 759 -18.01 -2.31 21.74
N ALA A 760 -17.67 -3.60 21.62
CA ALA A 760 -17.48 -4.25 20.31
C ALA A 760 -18.79 -4.70 19.64
N ARG A 761 -19.91 -4.83 20.36
CA ARG A 761 -21.20 -5.39 19.88
C ARG A 761 -21.70 -4.81 18.54
N PRO A 762 -21.61 -3.49 18.25
CA PRO A 762 -22.12 -2.95 17.01
C PRO A 762 -21.31 -3.34 15.75
N ALA A 763 -20.12 -3.92 15.94
CA ALA A 763 -19.14 -4.13 14.86
C ALA A 763 -19.08 -5.57 14.33
N HIS A 764 -19.93 -6.48 14.83
CA HIS A 764 -19.96 -7.88 14.35
C HIS A 764 -20.67 -7.95 13.00
N ARG A 765 -19.91 -8.12 11.92
CA ARG A 765 -20.47 -8.15 10.55
C ARG A 765 -20.36 -9.50 9.86
N THR A 766 -19.40 -10.37 10.24
CA THR A 766 -19.20 -11.65 9.56
C THR A 766 -19.62 -12.85 10.40
N ARG A 767 -19.91 -13.98 9.75
CA ARG A 767 -20.24 -15.25 10.46
C ARG A 767 -19.08 -15.74 11.32
N TYR A 768 -17.85 -15.50 10.89
CA TYR A 768 -16.68 -15.83 11.71
C TYR A 768 -16.63 -14.96 12.98
N ASP A 769 -16.86 -13.65 12.85
CA ASP A 769 -16.88 -12.73 14.00
C ASP A 769 -18.04 -13.08 14.95
N GLU A 770 -19.20 -13.49 14.42
CA GLU A 770 -20.33 -13.96 15.21
C GLU A 770 -19.97 -15.21 16.06
N ALA A 771 -19.36 -16.21 15.42
CA ALA A 771 -18.93 -17.43 16.12
C ALA A 771 -17.89 -17.13 17.21
N PHE A 772 -16.89 -16.31 16.90
CA PHE A 772 -15.83 -15.95 17.84
C PHE A 772 -16.35 -15.08 19.00
N ALA A 773 -17.24 -14.12 18.72
CA ALA A 773 -17.85 -13.29 19.75
C ALA A 773 -18.73 -14.12 20.72
N ALA A 774 -19.53 -15.05 20.20
CA ALA A 774 -20.32 -15.96 21.02
C ALA A 774 -19.43 -16.84 21.90
N LEU A 775 -18.26 -17.29 21.38
CA LEU A 775 -17.26 -18.02 22.17
C LEU A 775 -16.72 -17.18 23.34
N VAL A 776 -16.34 -15.93 23.09
CA VAL A 776 -15.84 -15.02 24.13
C VAL A 776 -16.94 -14.68 25.14
N GLN A 777 -18.18 -14.54 24.70
CA GLN A 777 -19.32 -14.30 25.56
C GLN A 777 -19.60 -15.52 26.49
N ALA A 778 -19.48 -16.72 25.96
CA ALA A 778 -19.61 -17.95 26.79
C ALA A 778 -18.55 -17.98 27.91
N ARG A 779 -17.30 -17.65 27.59
CA ARG A 779 -16.20 -17.55 28.57
C ARG A 779 -16.49 -16.47 29.64
N LEU A 780 -16.95 -15.28 29.22
CA LEU A 780 -17.35 -14.20 30.13
C LEU A 780 -18.44 -14.66 31.12
N LEU A 781 -19.52 -15.25 30.58
CA LEU A 781 -20.64 -15.71 31.41
C LEU A 781 -20.24 -16.79 32.44
N ARG A 782 -19.33 -17.68 32.07
CA ARG A 782 -18.79 -18.67 33.01
C ARG A 782 -17.96 -18.01 34.10
N HIS A 783 -17.11 -17.06 33.79
CA HIS A 783 -16.35 -16.30 34.79
C HIS A 783 -17.28 -15.50 35.74
N GLU A 784 -18.49 -15.16 35.28
CA GLU A 784 -19.53 -14.51 36.10
C GLU A 784 -20.39 -15.51 36.93
N GLY A 785 -20.07 -16.80 36.86
CA GLY A 785 -20.81 -17.82 37.59
C GLY A 785 -22.17 -18.19 36.97
N ARG A 786 -22.35 -18.00 35.66
CA ARG A 786 -23.59 -18.24 34.90
C ARG A 786 -23.44 -19.37 33.89
N PRO A 787 -23.14 -20.62 34.29
CA PRO A 787 -22.78 -21.69 33.36
C PRO A 787 -23.91 -22.10 32.40
N SER A 788 -25.20 -22.00 32.82
CA SER A 788 -26.32 -22.28 31.93
C SER A 788 -26.45 -21.29 30.79
N ALA A 789 -26.21 -20.00 31.06
CA ALA A 789 -26.17 -18.97 30.01
C ALA A 789 -24.93 -19.10 29.13
N ALA A 790 -23.77 -19.41 29.71
CA ALA A 790 -22.53 -19.69 28.99
C ALA A 790 -22.72 -20.83 27.98
N ARG A 791 -23.37 -21.92 28.40
CA ARG A 791 -23.67 -23.07 27.53
C ARG A 791 -24.49 -22.69 26.30
N LEU A 792 -25.48 -21.80 26.44
CA LEU A 792 -26.29 -21.33 25.30
C LEU A 792 -25.44 -20.59 24.28
N GLU A 793 -24.55 -19.69 24.72
CA GLU A 793 -23.66 -18.95 23.83
C GLU A 793 -22.59 -19.88 23.20
N ALA A 794 -22.07 -20.85 23.92
CA ALA A 794 -21.16 -21.85 23.38
C ALA A 794 -21.84 -22.75 22.33
N LEU A 795 -23.12 -23.10 22.51
CA LEU A 795 -23.93 -23.79 21.49
C LEU A 795 -24.13 -22.94 20.28
N ARG A 796 -24.42 -21.64 20.45
CA ARG A 796 -24.54 -20.69 19.32
C ARG A 796 -23.22 -20.60 18.56
N ALA A 797 -22.09 -20.44 19.24
CA ALA A 797 -20.76 -20.41 18.63
C ALA A 797 -20.50 -21.70 17.83
N SER A 798 -20.80 -22.88 18.41
CA SER A 798 -20.63 -24.16 17.75
C SER A 798 -21.50 -24.29 16.51
N ASN A 799 -22.79 -23.93 16.59
CA ASN A 799 -23.71 -24.03 15.46
C ASN A 799 -23.30 -23.12 14.30
N VAL A 800 -22.92 -21.87 14.58
CA VAL A 800 -22.43 -20.93 13.56
C VAL A 800 -21.12 -21.43 12.94
N ALA A 801 -20.19 -21.91 13.76
CA ALA A 801 -18.90 -22.38 13.27
C ALA A 801 -19.01 -23.68 12.43
N GLU A 802 -19.76 -24.66 12.89
CA GLU A 802 -19.94 -25.95 12.18
C GLU A 802 -20.72 -25.77 10.86
N SER A 803 -21.79 -24.96 10.85
CA SER A 803 -22.57 -24.72 9.63
C SER A 803 -21.77 -23.98 8.55
N ASN A 804 -20.79 -23.18 8.95
CA ASN A 804 -19.91 -22.45 8.02
C ASN A 804 -18.54 -23.12 7.79
N GLY A 805 -18.23 -24.21 8.52
CA GLY A 805 -17.01 -24.97 8.38
C GLY A 805 -15.77 -24.31 9.02
N PHE A 806 -15.93 -23.40 9.99
CA PHE A 806 -14.85 -22.79 10.75
C PHE A 806 -14.31 -23.77 11.80
N PHE A 807 -13.23 -24.47 11.48
CA PHE A 807 -12.71 -25.58 12.27
C PHE A 807 -12.29 -25.18 13.68
N GLU A 808 -11.46 -24.14 13.82
CA GLU A 808 -10.94 -23.70 15.12
C GLU A 808 -12.04 -23.18 16.06
N PRO A 809 -12.91 -22.23 15.65
CA PRO A 809 -14.01 -21.79 16.51
C PRO A 809 -14.97 -22.93 16.89
N ALA A 810 -15.22 -23.89 15.99
CA ALA A 810 -16.06 -25.04 16.27
C ALA A 810 -15.49 -25.91 17.41
N LEU A 811 -14.20 -26.27 17.34
CA LEU A 811 -13.57 -27.09 18.37
C LEU A 811 -13.41 -26.33 19.68
N LEU A 812 -13.06 -25.05 19.65
CA LEU A 812 -13.03 -24.23 20.88
C LEU A 812 -14.41 -24.15 21.55
N ALA A 813 -15.48 -23.98 20.77
CA ALA A 813 -16.84 -23.99 21.29
C ALA A 813 -17.22 -25.34 21.96
N GLN A 814 -16.79 -26.46 21.38
CA GLN A 814 -16.97 -27.79 21.97
C GLN A 814 -16.23 -27.91 23.33
N LEU A 815 -15.04 -27.34 23.46
CA LEU A 815 -14.29 -27.32 24.73
C LEU A 815 -14.96 -26.41 25.78
N GLU A 816 -15.52 -25.28 25.36
CA GLU A 816 -16.28 -24.40 26.24
C GLU A 816 -17.58 -25.11 26.75
N LEU A 817 -18.30 -25.81 25.83
CA LEU A 817 -19.45 -26.64 26.20
C LEU A 817 -19.07 -27.71 27.20
N ALA A 818 -17.92 -28.36 27.00
CA ALA A 818 -17.43 -29.36 27.94
C ALA A 818 -17.16 -28.79 29.36
N ARG A 819 -16.60 -27.57 29.42
CA ARG A 819 -16.39 -26.86 30.70
C ARG A 819 -17.69 -26.47 31.38
N ASP A 820 -18.71 -26.07 30.64
CA ASP A 820 -20.03 -25.73 31.15
C ASP A 820 -20.79 -27.00 31.62
N GLU A 821 -20.70 -28.10 30.86
CA GLU A 821 -21.22 -29.42 31.26
C GLU A 821 -20.59 -29.89 32.59
N LEU A 822 -19.26 -29.73 32.70
CA LEU A 822 -18.53 -30.07 33.92
C LEU A 822 -18.99 -29.21 35.11
N ALA A 823 -19.26 -27.91 34.91
CA ALA A 823 -19.78 -27.02 35.94
C ALA A 823 -21.21 -27.38 36.35
N LEU A 824 -22.02 -27.93 35.44
CA LEU A 824 -23.39 -28.40 35.67
C LEU A 824 -23.47 -29.86 36.18
N GLY A 825 -22.33 -30.53 36.40
CA GLY A 825 -22.27 -31.92 36.91
C GLY A 825 -22.49 -32.99 35.83
N VAL A 826 -22.49 -32.63 34.54
CA VAL A 826 -22.60 -33.57 33.42
C VAL A 826 -21.19 -34.04 33.04
N ASP A 827 -21.05 -35.32 32.67
CA ASP A 827 -19.76 -35.87 32.23
C ASP A 827 -19.40 -35.43 30.80
N PRO A 828 -18.41 -34.54 30.63
CA PRO A 828 -18.06 -34.02 29.32
C PRO A 828 -16.99 -34.84 28.57
N ARG A 829 -16.50 -35.96 29.15
CA ARG A 829 -15.40 -36.76 28.56
C ARG A 829 -15.64 -37.17 27.14
N PRO A 830 -16.80 -37.66 26.69
CA PRO A 830 -17.02 -38.03 25.30
C PRO A 830 -16.79 -36.85 24.33
N ARG A 831 -17.29 -35.66 24.69
CA ARG A 831 -17.12 -34.41 23.92
C ARG A 831 -15.64 -34.01 23.82
N VAL A 832 -14.93 -34.03 24.95
CA VAL A 832 -13.50 -33.65 24.99
C VAL A 832 -12.64 -34.61 24.15
N LEU A 833 -12.88 -35.93 24.28
CA LEU A 833 -12.17 -36.94 23.49
C LEU A 833 -12.42 -36.79 21.98
N THR A 834 -13.67 -36.59 21.57
CA THR A 834 -14.02 -36.37 20.18
C THR A 834 -13.33 -35.10 19.65
N THR A 835 -13.30 -34.03 20.43
CA THR A 835 -12.65 -32.76 20.07
C THR A 835 -11.14 -32.93 19.93
N ARG A 836 -10.50 -33.65 20.86
CA ARG A 836 -9.07 -34.00 20.82
C ARG A 836 -8.73 -34.78 19.54
N ASP A 837 -9.53 -35.81 19.25
CA ASP A 837 -9.28 -36.72 18.12
C ASP A 837 -9.49 -35.99 16.79
N ARG A 838 -10.49 -35.10 16.66
CA ARG A 838 -10.65 -34.21 15.50
C ARG A 838 -9.45 -33.29 15.32
N ALA A 839 -8.94 -32.67 16.41
CA ALA A 839 -7.78 -31.80 16.36
C ALA A 839 -6.50 -32.57 15.98
N ALA A 840 -6.32 -33.80 16.53
CA ALA A 840 -5.19 -34.68 16.22
C ALA A 840 -5.19 -35.12 14.74
N THR A 841 -6.34 -35.56 14.24
CA THR A 841 -6.51 -35.96 12.82
C THR A 841 -6.23 -34.81 11.86
N ALA A 842 -6.65 -33.60 12.19
CA ALA A 842 -6.39 -32.39 11.43
C ALA A 842 -4.92 -31.88 11.56
N GLY A 843 -4.14 -32.43 12.49
CA GLY A 843 -2.77 -32.00 12.74
C GLY A 843 -2.66 -30.62 13.40
N VAL A 844 -3.73 -30.15 14.07
CA VAL A 844 -3.78 -28.83 14.74
C VAL A 844 -3.37 -29.01 16.21
N VAL A 845 -2.08 -28.92 16.46
CA VAL A 845 -1.46 -29.19 17.76
C VAL A 845 -2.00 -28.29 18.89
N PRO A 846 -2.16 -26.95 18.73
CA PRO A 846 -2.69 -26.10 19.79
C PRO A 846 -4.06 -26.56 20.30
N LEU A 847 -4.98 -26.92 19.39
CA LEU A 847 -6.33 -27.38 19.76
C LEU A 847 -6.30 -28.76 20.43
N ARG A 848 -5.40 -29.66 20.02
CA ARG A 848 -5.20 -30.94 20.66
C ARG A 848 -4.72 -30.74 22.11
N LEU A 849 -3.72 -29.90 22.34
CA LEU A 849 -3.21 -29.59 23.67
C LEU A 849 -4.28 -28.92 24.57
N GLU A 850 -5.11 -28.05 24.02
CA GLU A 850 -6.27 -27.45 24.73
C GLU A 850 -7.30 -28.54 25.15
N ALA A 851 -7.58 -29.48 24.25
CA ALA A 851 -8.49 -30.58 24.56
C ALA A 851 -7.91 -31.53 25.62
N GLU A 852 -6.62 -31.81 25.59
CA GLU A 852 -5.92 -32.59 26.60
C GLU A 852 -5.91 -31.87 27.97
N LEU A 853 -5.78 -30.54 28.00
CA LEU A 853 -5.91 -29.75 29.20
C LEU A 853 -7.34 -29.83 29.77
N ALA A 854 -8.36 -29.68 28.90
CA ALA A 854 -9.75 -29.85 29.32
C ALA A 854 -10.04 -31.26 29.83
N LEU A 855 -9.47 -32.32 29.26
CA LEU A 855 -9.54 -33.68 29.78
C LEU A 855 -8.90 -33.78 31.17
N GLY A 856 -7.75 -33.14 31.36
CA GLY A 856 -7.09 -33.03 32.65
C GLY A 856 -7.97 -32.34 33.72
N GLU A 857 -8.67 -31.24 33.34
CA GLU A 857 -9.65 -30.54 34.21
C GLU A 857 -10.76 -31.51 34.70
N VAL A 858 -11.24 -32.37 33.81
CA VAL A 858 -12.27 -33.38 34.12
C VAL A 858 -11.73 -34.48 35.03
N LEU A 859 -10.54 -35.00 34.71
CA LEU A 859 -9.92 -36.09 35.48
C LEU A 859 -9.43 -35.67 36.87
N ALA A 860 -9.02 -34.42 37.04
CA ALA A 860 -8.54 -33.85 38.30
C ALA A 860 -9.63 -33.79 39.39
N ARG A 861 -10.91 -33.93 39.01
CA ARG A 861 -12.01 -34.04 39.97
C ARG A 861 -12.01 -35.37 40.76
N LYS A 862 -11.31 -36.41 40.30
CA LYS A 862 -11.14 -37.67 40.98
C LYS A 862 -9.75 -37.74 41.64
N PRO A 863 -9.62 -38.16 42.91
CA PRO A 863 -8.31 -38.28 43.54
C PRO A 863 -7.37 -39.19 42.72
N GLY A 864 -6.17 -38.71 42.39
CA GLY A 864 -5.16 -39.46 41.65
C GLY A 864 -5.43 -39.69 40.16
N GLY A 865 -6.59 -39.26 39.64
CA GLY A 865 -7.03 -39.59 38.27
C GLY A 865 -6.30 -38.89 37.11
N ALA A 866 -5.57 -37.83 37.38
CA ALA A 866 -5.00 -36.97 36.31
C ALA A 866 -3.49 -36.81 36.35
N SER A 867 -2.79 -37.22 37.42
CA SER A 867 -1.39 -36.81 37.66
C SER A 867 -0.41 -37.18 36.54
N ARG A 868 -0.54 -38.37 35.95
CA ARG A 868 0.35 -38.81 34.87
C ARG A 868 0.07 -38.08 33.55
N ALA A 869 -1.21 -37.99 33.15
CA ALA A 869 -1.62 -37.33 31.89
C ALA A 869 -1.28 -35.84 31.93
N LEU A 870 -1.53 -35.15 33.08
CA LEU A 870 -1.17 -33.75 33.23
C LEU A 870 0.34 -33.49 33.21
N ALA A 871 1.14 -34.42 33.80
CA ALA A 871 2.61 -34.34 33.74
C ALA A 871 3.15 -34.57 32.33
N GLU A 872 2.55 -35.47 31.55
CA GLU A 872 2.89 -35.68 30.13
C GLU A 872 2.51 -34.45 29.31
N LEU A 873 1.32 -33.90 29.46
CA LEU A 873 0.88 -32.66 28.81
C LEU A 873 1.79 -31.47 29.16
N GLN A 874 2.14 -31.31 30.45
CA GLN A 874 3.06 -30.25 30.88
C GLN A 874 4.39 -30.34 30.14
N ARG A 875 4.99 -31.53 30.05
CA ARG A 875 6.28 -31.74 29.38
C ARG A 875 6.19 -31.45 27.90
N GLU A 876 5.18 -31.96 27.20
CA GLU A 876 4.98 -31.72 25.76
C GLU A 876 4.72 -30.24 25.48
N ALA A 877 3.81 -29.60 26.21
CA ALA A 877 3.49 -28.19 26.04
C ALA A 877 4.72 -27.29 26.30
N GLN A 878 5.50 -27.60 27.33
CA GLN A 878 6.74 -26.87 27.64
C GLN A 878 7.80 -27.06 26.55
N ALA A 879 8.00 -28.27 26.04
CA ALA A 879 8.96 -28.56 24.97
C ALA A 879 8.60 -27.83 23.66
N ARG A 880 7.31 -27.61 23.40
CA ARG A 880 6.81 -26.89 22.23
C ARG A 880 6.63 -25.37 22.45
N GLY A 881 6.90 -24.84 23.67
CA GLY A 881 6.78 -23.42 24.02
C GLY A 881 5.37 -22.96 24.41
N PHE A 882 4.37 -23.86 24.54
CA PHE A 882 3.00 -23.53 24.96
C PHE A 882 2.93 -23.35 26.49
N LEU A 883 3.61 -22.31 26.98
CA LEU A 883 3.81 -22.12 28.42
C LEU A 883 2.51 -21.87 29.19
N ARG A 884 1.48 -21.30 28.54
CA ARG A 884 0.16 -21.14 29.16
C ARG A 884 -0.44 -22.51 29.53
N ILE A 885 -0.45 -23.43 28.56
CA ILE A 885 -0.98 -24.79 28.78
C ILE A 885 -0.11 -25.56 29.80
N ALA A 886 1.22 -25.46 29.68
CA ALA A 886 2.13 -26.11 30.62
C ALA A 886 1.92 -25.64 32.09
N THR A 887 1.73 -24.33 32.26
CA THR A 887 1.46 -23.74 33.60
C THR A 887 0.12 -24.21 34.15
N SER A 888 -0.94 -24.20 33.33
CA SER A 888 -2.27 -24.67 33.72
C SER A 888 -2.26 -26.18 34.09
N ALA A 889 -1.58 -27.00 33.28
CA ALA A 889 -1.43 -28.44 33.55
C ALA A 889 -0.69 -28.71 34.89
N ARG A 890 0.38 -27.93 35.16
CA ARG A 890 1.13 -27.98 36.42
C ARG A 890 0.23 -27.62 37.62
N GLN A 891 -0.54 -26.53 37.51
CA GLN A 891 -1.44 -26.09 38.59
C GLN A 891 -2.51 -27.13 38.89
N LEU A 892 -3.14 -27.70 37.85
CA LEU A 892 -4.13 -28.77 38.00
C LEU A 892 -3.52 -30.04 38.63
N SER A 893 -2.31 -30.40 38.25
CA SER A 893 -1.60 -31.54 38.80
C SER A 893 -1.32 -31.36 40.31
N GLN A 894 -0.94 -30.17 40.74
CA GLN A 894 -0.71 -29.83 42.16
C GLN A 894 -2.01 -29.85 42.97
N GLN A 895 -3.12 -29.35 42.39
CA GLN A 895 -4.42 -29.36 43.02
C GLN A 895 -5.00 -30.79 43.17
N ALA A 896 -4.72 -31.69 42.23
CA ALA A 896 -5.15 -33.09 42.27
C ALA A 896 -4.43 -33.93 43.33
N VAL A 897 -3.24 -33.49 43.77
CA VAL A 897 -2.40 -34.15 44.79
C VAL A 897 -2.69 -33.63 46.20
N ALA A 898 -3.22 -32.40 46.35
CA ALA A 898 -3.49 -31.79 47.65
C ALA A 898 -4.70 -32.48 48.34
N PRO A 899 -4.60 -32.79 49.64
CA PRO A 899 -5.75 -33.39 50.40
C PRO A 899 -6.91 -32.38 50.41
N ARG A 900 -8.11 -32.80 49.98
CA ARG A 900 -9.31 -31.97 49.93
C ARG A 900 -9.74 -31.51 51.33
N ASN A 901 -9.62 -30.23 51.59
CA ASN A 901 -10.30 -29.57 52.68
C ASN A 901 -11.76 -29.29 52.22
N PRO A 902 -12.81 -29.81 52.90
CA PRO A 902 -14.20 -29.69 52.45
C PRO A 902 -14.72 -28.25 52.34
N ALA A 903 -14.03 -27.26 52.93
CA ALA A 903 -14.39 -25.86 52.86
C ALA A 903 -13.95 -25.14 51.55
N GLY A 904 -13.17 -25.80 50.65
CA GLY A 904 -12.59 -25.16 49.45
C GLY A 904 -13.42 -25.27 48.17
N LEU A 905 -14.54 -25.97 48.15
CA LEU A 905 -15.30 -26.23 46.92
C LEU A 905 -16.04 -25.02 46.33
N SER A 906 -16.23 -23.95 47.13
CA SER A 906 -16.87 -22.71 46.63
C SER A 906 -15.91 -21.76 45.93
N ALA A 907 -14.60 -21.96 46.03
CA ALA A 907 -13.59 -21.07 45.42
C ALA A 907 -13.17 -21.47 43.97
N LEU A 908 -13.42 -22.75 43.59
CA LEU A 908 -13.06 -23.28 42.25
C LEU A 908 -14.06 -22.91 41.15
N THR A 909 -15.24 -22.41 41.50
CA THR A 909 -16.22 -21.88 40.54
C THR A 909 -16.04 -20.38 40.25
N ARG A 910 -15.10 -19.71 40.94
CA ARG A 910 -14.88 -18.26 40.84
C ARG A 910 -13.50 -17.87 40.26
N ARG A 911 -12.71 -18.80 39.71
CA ARG A 911 -11.46 -18.48 39.00
C ARG A 911 -11.43 -18.94 37.55
#